data_b350af2c224e1f7be2b1f263dbeda72b
#
_entry.id   b350af2c224e1f7be2b1f263dbeda72b
#
_cell.length_a   1.000
_cell.length_b   1.000
_cell.length_c   1.000
_cell.angle_alpha   90.00
_cell.angle_beta   90.00
_cell.angle_gamma   90.00
#
_symmetry.space_group_name_H-M   'P 1'
#
loop_
_entity.id
_entity.type
_entity.pdbx_description
1 polymer ?
#
loop_
_entity_poly.entity_id
_entity_poly.type
_entity_poly.pdbx_seq_one_letter_code
_entity_poly.pdbx_strand_id
1 'polypeptide(L)'
;MGFGVLGVFLGLLLEVSTHGPHAVPRTSWRRQDLMEFSEPEIFNYSTLLLSEKRDALYVGAREAIFELSKKNVTVKNNKVQWTVAESPMVMCMQKGKSKERDCLNYIRVLQVVDDERLYVCGTHAFQPQCDYLNLADFSLDRRPEDGRGKCSFDPSQSFTTVMVDGELYSGTAYNFLGSEPIISRYSPSQSLLRTEYSTSWLNEPSFVFADVISEGGNQVDGEDDKIYYFFTEVSVEYEFFGKLLIPRVARVCKGDLGGQRTLQKKWTSFLKAKLVCSMPELNFVFNVVHDVFILKGADWRDTVIYGVFTSQWGNVGLSAVCAYNMTAVEEVFSKGKYMQKATVEQSHTKWVRYNGITPSPRPGACINNLMRRHNMSSSLNLPDKTLQFVKDHPLLEDPVLPIGNGPRLITKDVNYTQIVVERVRALDGNIYDVIFTGTDKGIMHKSVAYEGEVHIVEEIQLLKNSESIKNLLLSSETRSLYAGSDSGVVQSPTAFCGRYLSCYDCILARDPYCAWDPQAAACVNIFDAPSQRVPVFLNTLSFPITPSLTVSSHVDTSSSLSSSGSSSPSALPSSSSSPSTSTSTKPHIVEAREAEVRLLPPLLKDQAWGVHAQEAFLLFCLALGPSDVHIHWLMNGHRLDTPIMEYRRPVGQREVLVSSWLREGPLIKDARYHCVAEASTGNDMSEVDLRYYLTDESIPSRDLSQWRGALTVHEQLLKRWEKAWVGLSVFMHATVPRWFLCIVQVDLQHVHRF
;
A
#
# COMPACT_ATOMS: atom_id res chain seq x y z
N MET A 1 19.93 24.52 -38.22
CA MET A 1 18.66 24.48 -37.42
C MET A 1 18.12 23.08 -37.15
N GLY A 2 18.67 22.03 -37.76
CA GLY A 2 18.16 20.65 -37.57
C GLY A 2 18.56 19.95 -36.24
N PHE A 3 19.67 20.33 -35.64
CA PHE A 3 20.17 19.68 -34.41
C PHE A 3 19.45 20.11 -33.12
N GLY A 4 18.86 21.32 -33.10
CA GLY A 4 18.11 21.80 -31.92
C GLY A 4 16.75 21.16 -31.76
N VAL A 5 16.06 20.86 -32.87
CA VAL A 5 14.73 20.22 -32.84
C VAL A 5 14.83 18.73 -32.41
N LEU A 6 15.87 18.03 -32.86
CA LEU A 6 16.13 16.65 -32.47
C LEU A 6 16.45 16.53 -30.97
N GLY A 7 17.19 17.49 -30.41
CA GLY A 7 17.53 17.54 -28.98
C GLY A 7 16.29 17.81 -28.09
N VAL A 8 15.38 18.67 -28.53
CA VAL A 8 14.11 18.96 -27.81
C VAL A 8 13.16 17.76 -27.90
N PHE A 9 13.07 17.08 -29.07
CA PHE A 9 12.26 15.86 -29.20
C PHE A 9 12.82 14.69 -28.38
N LEU A 10 14.16 14.53 -28.33
CA LEU A 10 14.79 13.54 -27.44
C LEU A 10 14.56 13.89 -25.96
N GLY A 11 14.60 15.17 -25.60
CA GLY A 11 14.32 15.63 -24.24
C GLY A 11 12.88 15.35 -23.82
N LEU A 12 11.91 15.65 -24.68
CA LEU A 12 10.48 15.38 -24.45
C LEU A 12 10.18 13.85 -24.41
N LEU A 13 10.83 13.06 -25.27
CA LEU A 13 10.70 11.59 -25.25
C LEU A 13 11.36 10.97 -23.99
N LEU A 14 12.43 11.58 -23.48
CA LEU A 14 13.05 11.16 -22.22
C LEU A 14 12.19 11.53 -21.01
N GLU A 15 11.50 12.66 -21.02
CA GLU A 15 10.53 13.01 -19.96
C GLU A 15 9.29 12.09 -19.98
N VAL A 16 8.76 11.76 -21.14
CA VAL A 16 7.62 10.84 -21.27
C VAL A 16 8.00 9.40 -20.87
N SER A 17 9.27 8.98 -21.06
CA SER A 17 9.71 7.63 -20.65
C SER A 17 10.13 7.52 -19.18
N THR A 18 10.18 8.63 -18.41
CA THR A 18 10.44 8.59 -16.97
C THR A 18 9.19 8.35 -16.11
N HIS A 19 7.99 8.42 -16.70
CA HIS A 19 6.76 8.12 -16.00
C HIS A 19 6.52 6.60 -15.94
N GLY A 20 7.10 5.97 -14.91
CA GLY A 20 6.71 4.61 -14.51
C GLY A 20 5.24 4.58 -14.01
N PRO A 21 4.72 3.42 -13.55
CA PRO A 21 3.33 3.26 -13.11
C PRO A 21 3.06 3.94 -11.76
N HIS A 22 3.54 5.16 -11.53
CA HIS A 22 3.27 5.93 -10.32
C HIS A 22 2.46 7.18 -10.67
N ALA A 23 1.47 7.42 -9.83
CA ALA A 23 0.61 8.60 -9.95
C ALA A 23 1.36 9.86 -9.49
N VAL A 24 1.08 10.96 -10.17
CA VAL A 24 1.55 12.30 -9.82
C VAL A 24 0.34 13.18 -9.54
N PRO A 25 0.44 14.17 -8.63
CA PRO A 25 -0.62 15.12 -8.37
C PRO A 25 -0.95 15.94 -9.63
N ARG A 26 -2.25 16.11 -9.92
CA ARG A 26 -2.69 16.99 -11.00
C ARG A 26 -2.41 18.46 -10.67
N THR A 27 -2.64 18.84 -9.40
CA THR A 27 -2.42 20.21 -8.92
C THR A 27 -1.72 20.16 -7.56
N SER A 28 -0.85 21.15 -7.30
CA SER A 28 -0.16 21.30 -6.02
C SER A 28 -0.44 22.68 -5.44
N TRP A 29 -0.85 22.71 -4.18
CA TRP A 29 -1.22 23.93 -3.49
C TRP A 29 -0.30 24.17 -2.29
N ARG A 30 0.19 25.37 -2.16
CA ARG A 30 0.82 25.83 -0.92
C ARG A 30 -0.26 26.29 0.05
N ARG A 31 -0.01 26.07 1.33
CA ARG A 31 -0.86 26.45 2.44
C ARG A 31 -1.30 27.94 2.34
N GLN A 32 -2.59 28.15 2.24
CA GLN A 32 -3.26 29.44 2.44
C GLN A 32 -4.57 29.14 3.17
N ASP A 33 -4.86 29.94 4.22
CA ASP A 33 -6.15 29.95 4.92
C ASP A 33 -6.57 28.65 5.65
N LEU A 34 -5.60 27.86 6.16
CA LEU A 34 -5.88 26.73 7.04
C LEU A 34 -5.96 27.19 8.51
N MET A 35 -6.91 26.60 9.25
CA MET A 35 -7.03 26.82 10.69
C MET A 35 -6.00 25.98 11.43
N GLU A 36 -5.30 26.57 12.39
CA GLU A 36 -4.22 25.90 13.13
C GLU A 36 -4.35 26.18 14.61
N PHE A 37 -4.13 25.14 15.41
CA PHE A 37 -4.01 25.22 16.85
C PHE A 37 -2.64 24.74 17.30
N SER A 38 -1.97 25.55 18.11
CA SER A 38 -0.78 25.19 18.87
C SER A 38 -0.70 26.01 20.14
N GLU A 39 -0.02 25.51 21.16
CA GLU A 39 0.20 26.22 22.42
C GLU A 39 1.69 26.22 22.75
N PRO A 40 2.28 27.33 23.24
CA PRO A 40 3.69 27.40 23.61
C PRO A 40 4.09 26.28 24.57
N GLU A 41 5.28 25.68 24.34
CA GLU A 41 5.89 24.62 25.15
C GLU A 41 5.16 23.28 25.13
N ILE A 42 4.03 23.16 24.43
CA ILE A 42 3.33 21.91 24.19
C ILE A 42 3.69 21.37 22.82
N PHE A 43 3.98 20.09 22.76
CA PHE A 43 4.38 19.38 21.54
C PHE A 43 3.68 18.04 21.44
N ASN A 44 3.84 17.37 20.30
CA ASN A 44 3.35 16.02 20.04
C ASN A 44 1.82 15.90 20.12
N TYR A 45 1.14 16.65 19.25
CA TYR A 45 -0.33 16.59 19.10
C TYR A 45 -0.72 15.38 18.22
N SER A 46 -0.37 14.18 18.69
CA SER A 46 -0.45 12.96 17.87
C SER A 46 -1.67 12.09 18.14
N THR A 47 -2.45 12.40 19.18
CA THR A 47 -3.64 11.62 19.53
C THR A 47 -4.88 12.48 19.37
N LEU A 48 -5.68 12.18 18.34
CA LEU A 48 -6.89 12.94 18.02
C LEU A 48 -8.13 12.04 18.18
N LEU A 49 -9.22 12.61 18.68
CA LEU A 49 -10.51 11.94 18.80
C LEU A 49 -11.64 12.91 18.47
N LEU A 50 -12.43 12.63 17.42
CA LEU A 50 -13.63 13.38 17.07
C LEU A 50 -14.82 12.91 17.94
N SER A 51 -15.56 13.87 18.48
CA SER A 51 -16.85 13.58 19.10
C SER A 51 -17.94 13.46 18.03
N GLU A 52 -18.73 12.38 18.10
CA GLU A 52 -19.91 12.21 17.23
C GLU A 52 -21.10 13.09 17.72
N LYS A 53 -21.17 13.36 19.02
CA LYS A 53 -22.33 14.03 19.64
C LYS A 53 -22.11 15.49 19.99
N ARG A 54 -20.86 15.91 20.16
CA ARG A 54 -20.50 17.28 20.60
C ARG A 54 -19.74 18.00 19.49
N ASP A 55 -19.75 19.34 19.51
CA ASP A 55 -18.84 20.14 18.70
C ASP A 55 -17.45 20.14 19.36
N ALA A 56 -16.79 18.96 19.36
CA ALA A 56 -15.52 18.78 20.02
C ALA A 56 -14.56 17.89 19.24
N LEU A 57 -13.32 18.34 19.17
CA LEU A 57 -12.12 17.58 18.83
C LEU A 57 -11.27 17.48 20.08
N TYR A 58 -11.12 16.28 20.62
CA TYR A 58 -10.21 16.04 21.74
C TYR A 58 -8.80 15.76 21.20
N VAL A 59 -7.81 16.40 21.83
CA VAL A 59 -6.41 16.34 21.39
C VAL A 59 -5.52 15.96 22.56
N GLY A 60 -4.88 14.81 22.47
CA GLY A 60 -3.82 14.37 23.37
C GLY A 60 -2.46 14.83 22.86
N ALA A 61 -1.75 15.55 23.71
CA ALA A 61 -0.42 16.05 23.48
C ALA A 61 0.54 15.61 24.58
N ARG A 62 1.77 16.11 24.56
CA ARG A 62 2.72 15.92 25.63
C ARG A 62 2.29 16.70 26.87
N GLU A 63 1.95 15.99 27.95
CA GLU A 63 1.54 16.51 29.26
C GLU A 63 0.24 17.33 29.28
N ALA A 64 -0.57 17.28 28.22
CA ALA A 64 -1.83 18.01 28.15
C ALA A 64 -2.88 17.28 27.28
N ILE A 65 -4.16 17.50 27.64
CA ILE A 65 -5.31 17.12 26.83
C ILE A 65 -6.12 18.38 26.58
N PHE A 66 -6.55 18.60 25.36
CA PHE A 66 -7.34 19.75 24.94
C PHE A 66 -8.71 19.31 24.41
N GLU A 67 -9.67 20.17 24.56
CA GLU A 67 -10.94 20.16 23.84
C GLU A 67 -10.99 21.39 22.92
N LEU A 68 -11.01 21.17 21.61
CA LEU A 68 -11.12 22.18 20.57
C LEU A 68 -12.51 22.09 19.92
N SER A 69 -13.00 23.19 19.36
CA SER A 69 -14.20 23.14 18.52
C SER A 69 -13.86 22.38 17.21
N LYS A 70 -14.67 21.36 16.84
CA LYS A 70 -14.49 20.66 15.57
C LYS A 70 -14.87 21.51 14.36
N LYS A 71 -15.65 22.58 14.55
CA LYS A 71 -15.95 23.55 13.48
C LYS A 71 -14.80 24.51 13.23
N ASN A 72 -14.03 24.84 14.27
CA ASN A 72 -12.89 25.73 14.18
C ASN A 72 -11.85 25.38 15.26
N VAL A 73 -10.78 24.70 14.88
CA VAL A 73 -9.73 24.26 15.83
C VAL A 73 -8.98 25.39 16.51
N THR A 74 -9.08 26.64 16.01
CA THR A 74 -8.47 27.80 16.71
C THR A 74 -9.19 28.16 18.01
N VAL A 75 -10.42 27.62 18.19
CA VAL A 75 -11.21 27.82 19.43
C VAL A 75 -10.93 26.70 20.39
N LYS A 76 -10.17 27.00 21.43
CA LYS A 76 -9.91 26.11 22.56
C LYS A 76 -11.01 26.25 23.59
N ASN A 77 -11.80 25.21 23.82
CA ASN A 77 -12.84 25.15 24.80
C ASN A 77 -12.26 24.87 26.20
N ASN A 78 -11.48 23.79 26.32
CA ASN A 78 -10.95 23.31 27.57
C ASN A 78 -9.50 22.80 27.43
N LYS A 79 -8.80 22.74 28.58
CA LYS A 79 -7.47 22.14 28.73
C LYS A 79 -7.33 21.51 30.10
N VAL A 80 -6.77 20.31 30.15
CA VAL A 80 -6.29 19.71 31.40
C VAL A 80 -4.80 19.35 31.26
N GLN A 81 -4.01 19.66 32.27
CA GLN A 81 -2.60 19.24 32.34
C GLN A 81 -2.48 17.93 33.13
N TRP A 82 -1.67 17.04 32.62
CA TRP A 82 -1.36 15.74 33.25
C TRP A 82 0.14 15.48 33.19
N THR A 83 0.85 16.13 34.11
CA THR A 83 2.31 16.09 34.19
C THR A 83 2.81 14.92 35.02
N VAL A 84 4.08 14.53 34.79
CA VAL A 84 4.77 13.50 35.56
C VAL A 84 5.29 14.07 36.87
N ALA A 85 5.05 13.36 37.99
CA ALA A 85 5.65 13.72 39.26
C ALA A 85 7.18 13.48 39.26
N GLU A 86 7.92 14.13 40.17
CA GLU A 86 9.38 14.06 40.24
C GLU A 86 9.92 12.63 40.42
N SER A 87 9.30 11.83 41.30
CA SER A 87 9.79 10.45 41.58
C SER A 87 9.74 9.50 40.38
N PRO A 88 8.64 9.36 39.58
CA PRO A 88 8.64 8.59 38.34
C PRO A 88 9.65 9.13 37.31
N MET A 89 9.81 10.44 37.22
CA MET A 89 10.77 11.07 36.30
C MET A 89 12.21 10.67 36.63
N VAL A 90 12.60 10.73 37.92
CA VAL A 90 13.92 10.31 38.39
C VAL A 90 14.16 8.82 38.12
N MET A 91 13.20 7.96 38.39
CA MET A 91 13.29 6.53 38.07
C MET A 91 13.44 6.25 36.58
N CYS A 92 12.80 7.03 35.74
CA CYS A 92 12.93 6.94 34.28
C CYS A 92 14.33 7.30 33.84
N MET A 93 14.90 8.40 34.33
CA MET A 93 16.29 8.80 34.06
C MET A 93 17.32 7.77 34.53
N GLN A 94 17.10 7.18 35.71
CA GLN A 94 17.96 6.10 36.24
C GLN A 94 18.00 4.86 35.33
N LYS A 95 16.95 4.65 34.51
CA LYS A 95 16.90 3.60 33.48
C LYS A 95 17.54 4.00 32.14
N GLY A 96 18.28 5.13 32.12
CA GLY A 96 18.99 5.60 30.94
C GLY A 96 18.14 6.37 29.91
N LYS A 97 16.95 6.83 30.30
CA LYS A 97 16.04 7.59 29.40
C LYS A 97 16.28 9.11 29.57
N SER A 98 16.02 9.89 28.51
CA SER A 98 16.18 11.35 28.51
C SER A 98 15.02 12.03 29.28
N LYS A 99 15.39 12.99 30.17
CA LYS A 99 14.40 13.79 30.91
C LYS A 99 13.50 14.58 29.95
N GLU A 100 14.07 15.22 28.95
CA GLU A 100 13.42 16.19 28.08
C GLU A 100 12.55 15.53 27.00
N ARG A 101 12.89 14.29 26.62
CA ARG A 101 12.21 13.59 25.51
C ARG A 101 11.38 12.39 25.96
N ASP A 102 11.97 11.57 26.86
CA ASP A 102 11.40 10.23 27.10
C ASP A 102 10.60 10.18 28.40
N CYS A 103 11.02 10.93 29.43
CA CYS A 103 10.48 10.85 30.79
C CYS A 103 9.34 11.84 31.07
N LEU A 104 8.59 12.19 30.04
CA LEU A 104 7.40 13.03 30.12
C LEU A 104 6.13 12.16 29.93
N ASN A 105 4.97 12.78 30.09
CA ASN A 105 3.70 12.09 29.84
C ASN A 105 3.19 12.38 28.43
N TYR A 106 3.23 11.40 27.56
CA TYR A 106 2.65 11.47 26.23
C TYR A 106 1.27 10.83 26.26
N ILE A 107 0.25 11.61 25.98
CA ILE A 107 -1.13 11.11 25.90
C ILE A 107 -1.26 10.25 24.65
N ARG A 108 -1.55 8.96 24.86
CA ARG A 108 -1.56 7.98 23.77
C ARG A 108 -2.94 7.37 23.53
N VAL A 109 -3.81 7.38 24.53
CA VAL A 109 -5.16 6.83 24.44
C VAL A 109 -6.16 7.93 24.79
N LEU A 110 -7.09 8.15 23.88
CA LEU A 110 -8.32 8.91 24.07
C LEU A 110 -9.44 8.05 23.50
N GLN A 111 -10.35 7.57 24.35
CA GLN A 111 -11.46 6.71 23.93
C GLN A 111 -12.75 7.13 24.62
N VAL A 112 -13.85 7.17 23.87
CA VAL A 112 -15.16 7.46 24.43
C VAL A 112 -15.64 6.27 25.26
N VAL A 113 -15.98 6.50 26.53
CA VAL A 113 -16.63 5.49 27.39
C VAL A 113 -18.14 5.65 27.32
N ASP A 114 -18.59 6.88 27.53
CA ASP A 114 -19.99 7.30 27.50
C ASP A 114 -20.09 8.80 27.11
N ASP A 115 -21.29 9.37 27.18
CA ASP A 115 -21.52 10.77 26.80
C ASP A 115 -20.87 11.78 27.75
N GLU A 116 -20.42 11.35 28.91
CA GLU A 116 -19.89 12.20 29.97
C GLU A 116 -18.39 12.00 30.22
N ARG A 117 -17.79 10.91 29.76
CA ARG A 117 -16.42 10.54 30.13
C ARG A 117 -15.61 9.96 28.96
N LEU A 118 -14.33 10.34 28.94
CA LEU A 118 -13.30 9.69 28.15
C LEU A 118 -12.41 8.81 29.04
N TYR A 119 -11.98 7.70 28.51
CA TYR A 119 -10.87 6.92 29.04
C TYR A 119 -9.58 7.42 28.41
N VAL A 120 -8.63 7.84 29.24
CA VAL A 120 -7.40 8.46 28.79
C VAL A 120 -6.20 7.73 29.37
N CYS A 121 -5.16 7.50 28.55
CA CYS A 121 -3.91 6.93 29.05
C CYS A 121 -2.71 7.68 28.48
N GLY A 122 -1.64 7.71 29.29
CA GLY A 122 -0.37 8.29 28.91
C GLY A 122 0.82 7.42 29.34
N THR A 123 1.98 7.67 28.73
CA THR A 123 3.23 6.94 28.98
C THR A 123 3.82 7.17 30.37
N HIS A 124 3.53 8.31 30.99
CA HIS A 124 3.85 8.73 32.34
C HIS A 124 5.26 8.29 32.79
N ALA A 125 6.28 8.73 32.06
CA ALA A 125 7.69 8.42 32.28
C ALA A 125 7.99 6.90 32.29
N PHE A 126 7.54 6.16 31.27
CA PHE A 126 7.67 4.70 31.16
C PHE A 126 6.99 3.91 32.29
N GLN A 127 5.96 4.52 32.91
CA GLN A 127 5.07 3.88 33.86
C GLN A 127 3.64 4.20 33.45
N PRO A 128 3.14 3.61 32.34
CA PRO A 128 1.88 4.02 31.76
C PRO A 128 0.75 3.97 32.78
N GLN A 129 -0.03 5.04 32.77
CA GLN A 129 -1.19 5.20 33.63
C GLN A 129 -2.43 5.56 32.81
N CYS A 130 -3.59 5.14 33.27
CA CYS A 130 -4.88 5.49 32.69
C CYS A 130 -5.78 6.13 33.76
N ASP A 131 -6.67 7.00 33.33
CA ASP A 131 -7.65 7.64 34.19
C ASP A 131 -8.93 7.97 33.39
N TYR A 132 -9.96 8.44 34.06
CA TYR A 132 -11.16 8.94 33.40
C TYR A 132 -11.15 10.47 33.38
N LEU A 133 -11.45 11.03 32.22
CA LEU A 133 -11.64 12.47 32.02
C LEU A 133 -13.14 12.77 31.97
N ASN A 134 -13.63 13.53 32.96
CA ASN A 134 -15.01 14.01 32.98
C ASN A 134 -15.16 15.16 31.96
N LEU A 135 -16.15 15.09 31.10
CA LEU A 135 -16.41 16.08 30.05
C LEU A 135 -17.27 17.26 30.49
N ALA A 136 -17.85 17.21 31.70
CA ALA A 136 -18.67 18.33 32.23
C ALA A 136 -17.79 19.47 32.77
N ASP A 137 -16.74 19.14 33.51
CA ASP A 137 -15.78 20.09 34.10
C ASP A 137 -14.37 19.98 33.54
N PHE A 138 -14.17 19.07 32.59
CA PHE A 138 -12.91 18.76 31.93
C PHE A 138 -11.77 18.46 32.91
N SER A 139 -12.06 17.61 33.89
CA SER A 139 -11.13 17.23 34.95
C SER A 139 -10.90 15.72 34.98
N LEU A 140 -9.68 15.31 35.40
CA LEU A 140 -9.35 13.88 35.63
C LEU A 140 -9.93 13.45 36.99
N ASP A 141 -10.39 12.22 37.09
CA ASP A 141 -10.90 11.61 38.33
C ASP A 141 -9.83 11.50 39.41
N ARG A 142 -8.54 11.62 39.03
CA ARG A 142 -7.37 11.49 39.91
C ARG A 142 -7.31 10.15 40.65
N ARG A 143 -7.76 9.12 40.00
CA ARG A 143 -7.68 7.72 40.45
C ARG A 143 -6.96 6.87 39.40
N PRO A 144 -5.67 7.16 39.13
CA PRO A 144 -4.97 6.53 38.01
C PRO A 144 -4.87 5.02 38.22
N GLU A 145 -5.15 4.29 37.16
CA GLU A 145 -4.99 2.86 37.07
C GLU A 145 -3.66 2.51 36.37
N ASP A 146 -3.18 1.28 36.62
CA ASP A 146 -2.04 0.72 35.89
C ASP A 146 -2.36 0.62 34.38
N GLY A 147 -1.54 1.27 33.57
CA GLY A 147 -1.68 1.31 32.11
C GLY A 147 -1.02 0.15 31.36
N ARG A 148 -0.40 -0.82 32.05
CA ARG A 148 0.25 -1.96 31.42
C ARG A 148 -0.74 -2.80 30.62
N GLY A 149 -0.41 -3.04 29.34
CA GLY A 149 -1.29 -3.74 28.42
C GLY A 149 -2.47 -2.91 27.90
N LYS A 150 -2.56 -1.63 28.23
CA LYS A 150 -3.57 -0.66 27.78
C LYS A 150 -2.92 0.48 26.98
N CYS A 151 -1.70 0.85 27.34
CA CYS A 151 -0.95 1.97 26.75
C CYS A 151 0.52 1.59 26.60
N SER A 152 1.23 2.19 25.64
CA SER A 152 2.66 1.99 25.46
C SER A 152 3.48 2.57 26.61
N PHE A 153 4.60 1.94 26.94
CA PHE A 153 5.60 2.46 27.85
C PHE A 153 6.41 3.57 27.19
N ASP A 154 6.89 3.30 26.00
CA ASP A 154 7.73 4.20 25.20
C ASP A 154 6.87 5.09 24.31
N PRO A 155 7.07 6.43 24.33
CA PRO A 155 6.33 7.33 23.47
C PRO A 155 6.59 7.11 21.96
N SER A 156 7.72 6.49 21.59
CA SER A 156 8.06 6.16 20.21
C SER A 156 7.51 4.82 19.73
N GLN A 157 7.06 3.96 20.66
CA GLN A 157 6.55 2.64 20.31
C GLN A 157 5.18 2.73 19.63
N SER A 158 5.03 2.00 18.53
CA SER A 158 3.75 1.83 17.86
C SER A 158 2.77 1.04 18.74
N PHE A 159 1.52 1.43 18.74
CA PHE A 159 0.45 0.78 19.49
C PHE A 159 -0.90 1.12 18.84
N THR A 160 -1.93 0.37 19.21
CA THR A 160 -3.30 0.67 18.80
C THR A 160 -4.28 0.34 19.91
N THR A 161 -5.41 1.06 19.96
CA THR A 161 -6.50 0.81 20.89
C THR A 161 -7.85 1.10 20.24
N VAL A 162 -8.86 0.34 20.64
CA VAL A 162 -10.26 0.61 20.34
C VAL A 162 -11.13 0.28 21.55
N MET A 163 -12.11 1.15 21.85
CA MET A 163 -13.11 0.92 22.90
C MET A 163 -14.36 0.31 22.25
N VAL A 164 -14.80 -0.84 22.76
CA VAL A 164 -16.02 -1.52 22.29
C VAL A 164 -16.86 -1.89 23.51
N ASP A 165 -18.07 -1.33 23.61
CA ASP A 165 -19.01 -1.56 24.72
C ASP A 165 -18.39 -1.41 26.12
N GLY A 166 -17.53 -0.40 26.31
CA GLY A 166 -16.87 -0.10 27.58
C GLY A 166 -15.68 -1.02 27.92
N GLU A 167 -15.26 -1.89 27.01
CA GLU A 167 -14.06 -2.71 27.12
C GLU A 167 -12.96 -2.19 26.19
N LEU A 168 -11.75 -2.03 26.69
CA LEU A 168 -10.60 -1.54 25.92
C LEU A 168 -9.86 -2.71 25.29
N TYR A 169 -9.79 -2.73 23.95
CA TYR A 169 -8.97 -3.63 23.18
C TYR A 169 -7.69 -2.91 22.75
N SER A 170 -6.53 -3.52 22.97
CA SER A 170 -5.23 -2.90 22.69
C SER A 170 -4.25 -3.86 22.04
N GLY A 171 -3.39 -3.32 21.19
CA GLY A 171 -2.17 -3.94 20.68
C GLY A 171 -0.97 -3.11 21.15
N THR A 172 -0.14 -3.64 22.08
CA THR A 172 0.95 -2.91 22.71
C THR A 172 2.00 -3.87 23.32
N ALA A 173 2.93 -3.36 24.12
CA ALA A 173 3.82 -4.17 24.93
C ALA A 173 3.38 -4.20 26.40
N TYR A 174 3.61 -5.32 27.07
CA TYR A 174 3.25 -5.51 28.48
C TYR A 174 4.37 -5.17 29.44
N ASN A 175 5.59 -4.98 28.93
CA ASN A 175 6.76 -4.66 29.74
C ASN A 175 7.52 -3.42 29.24
N PHE A 176 8.37 -2.88 30.12
CA PHE A 176 9.19 -1.69 29.87
C PHE A 176 10.14 -1.84 28.67
N LEU A 177 10.68 -3.04 28.44
CA LEU A 177 11.64 -3.29 27.34
C LEU A 177 10.96 -3.46 25.97
N GLY A 178 9.62 -3.55 25.92
CA GLY A 178 8.89 -3.82 24.68
C GLY A 178 9.01 -5.26 24.18
N SER A 179 9.65 -6.16 24.95
CA SER A 179 9.91 -7.54 24.56
C SER A 179 8.74 -8.50 24.75
N GLU A 180 7.66 -8.04 25.40
CA GLU A 180 6.41 -8.81 25.58
C GLU A 180 5.26 -8.15 24.83
N PRO A 181 5.18 -8.29 23.50
CA PRO A 181 4.06 -7.76 22.73
C PRO A 181 2.78 -8.53 23.05
N ILE A 182 1.68 -7.81 23.19
CA ILE A 182 0.37 -8.42 23.47
C ILE A 182 -0.75 -7.75 22.66
N ILE A 183 -1.75 -8.55 22.32
CA ILE A 183 -3.10 -8.12 22.03
C ILE A 183 -3.95 -8.47 23.24
N SER A 184 -4.63 -7.49 23.84
CA SER A 184 -5.38 -7.70 25.08
C SER A 184 -6.73 -7.00 25.08
N ARG A 185 -7.62 -7.52 25.94
CA ARG A 185 -8.88 -6.89 26.32
C ARG A 185 -8.87 -6.59 27.81
N TYR A 186 -9.07 -5.34 28.14
CA TYR A 186 -9.32 -4.87 29.50
C TYR A 186 -10.80 -4.60 29.69
N SER A 187 -11.35 -5.20 30.73
CA SER A 187 -12.72 -4.96 31.20
C SER A 187 -12.67 -4.64 32.70
N PRO A 188 -13.39 -3.61 33.19
CA PRO A 188 -13.43 -3.32 34.62
C PRO A 188 -13.93 -4.47 35.49
N SER A 189 -14.74 -5.36 34.92
CA SER A 189 -15.39 -6.48 35.64
C SER A 189 -14.69 -7.82 35.48
N GLN A 190 -13.70 -7.94 34.58
CA GLN A 190 -13.07 -9.21 34.25
C GLN A 190 -11.54 -9.14 34.32
N SER A 191 -10.91 -10.31 34.46
CA SER A 191 -9.44 -10.37 34.39
C SER A 191 -8.96 -10.10 32.95
N LEU A 192 -7.78 -9.46 32.84
CA LEU A 192 -7.13 -9.18 31.55
C LEU A 192 -7.04 -10.45 30.69
N LEU A 193 -7.65 -10.40 29.50
CA LEU A 193 -7.53 -11.41 28.46
C LEU A 193 -6.44 -10.99 27.48
N ARG A 194 -5.50 -11.88 27.11
CA ARG A 194 -4.36 -11.52 26.28
C ARG A 194 -3.88 -12.67 25.38
N THR A 195 -3.02 -12.35 24.41
CA THR A 195 -2.29 -13.35 23.60
C THR A 195 -1.36 -14.21 24.43
N GLU A 196 -1.06 -15.41 23.95
CA GLU A 196 0.01 -16.25 24.50
C GLU A 196 1.37 -15.61 24.22
N TYR A 197 2.32 -15.74 25.16
CA TYR A 197 3.69 -15.26 25.00
C TYR A 197 4.48 -16.24 24.13
N SER A 198 4.47 -16.00 22.83
CA SER A 198 5.14 -16.82 21.83
C SER A 198 5.40 -16.01 20.56
N THR A 199 6.58 -16.15 19.97
CA THR A 199 6.91 -15.57 18.67
C THR A 199 6.00 -16.07 17.54
N SER A 200 5.39 -17.24 17.70
CA SER A 200 4.38 -17.75 16.77
C SER A 200 3.12 -16.90 16.76
N TRP A 201 2.76 -16.32 17.92
CA TRP A 201 1.61 -15.44 18.05
C TRP A 201 1.94 -14.02 17.62
N LEU A 202 2.98 -13.43 18.22
CA LEU A 202 3.43 -12.07 17.92
C LEU A 202 4.97 -12.03 17.94
N ASN A 203 5.57 -11.57 16.85
CA ASN A 203 7.02 -11.49 16.69
C ASN A 203 7.48 -10.07 16.34
N GLU A 204 7.89 -9.31 17.33
CA GLU A 204 8.29 -7.89 17.20
C GLU A 204 7.25 -7.07 16.40
N PRO A 205 5.96 -7.05 16.79
CA PRO A 205 4.92 -6.38 16.03
C PRO A 205 5.02 -4.85 16.14
N SER A 206 4.74 -4.17 15.04
CA SER A 206 4.46 -2.74 14.96
C SER A 206 2.98 -2.54 14.67
N PHE A 207 2.19 -2.30 15.69
CA PHE A 207 0.73 -2.13 15.57
C PHE A 207 0.41 -0.75 14.98
N VAL A 208 -0.53 -0.71 14.04
CA VAL A 208 -0.94 0.55 13.39
C VAL A 208 -2.42 0.88 13.58
N PHE A 209 -3.29 -0.13 13.58
CA PHE A 209 -4.73 0.09 13.64
C PHE A 209 -5.49 -1.09 14.26
N ALA A 210 -6.61 -0.80 14.92
CA ALA A 210 -7.59 -1.82 15.34
C ALA A 210 -9.00 -1.22 15.30
N ASP A 211 -9.97 -2.04 14.87
CA ASP A 211 -11.39 -1.67 14.90
C ASP A 211 -12.28 -2.92 15.00
N VAL A 212 -13.54 -2.69 15.41
CA VAL A 212 -14.58 -3.70 15.49
C VAL A 212 -15.38 -3.76 14.19
N ILE A 213 -15.63 -4.98 13.73
CA ILE A 213 -16.62 -5.26 12.68
C ILE A 213 -17.78 -6.00 13.32
N SER A 214 -18.91 -5.30 13.38
CA SER A 214 -20.17 -5.87 13.87
C SER A 214 -20.93 -6.51 12.71
N GLU A 215 -21.21 -7.78 12.82
CA GLU A 215 -21.95 -8.51 11.78
C GLU A 215 -23.47 -8.32 11.86
N GLY A 216 -23.93 -7.54 12.83
CA GLY A 216 -25.33 -7.22 13.07
C GLY A 216 -26.10 -8.33 13.79
N GLY A 217 -26.90 -7.98 14.79
CA GLY A 217 -27.65 -8.91 15.64
C GLY A 217 -28.70 -9.78 14.95
N ASN A 218 -28.87 -9.67 13.64
CA ASN A 218 -29.85 -10.41 12.83
C ASN A 218 -29.22 -11.51 11.96
N GLN A 219 -27.95 -11.86 12.16
CA GLN A 219 -27.33 -12.93 11.39
C GLN A 219 -27.91 -14.30 11.75
N VAL A 220 -28.20 -15.09 10.72
CA VAL A 220 -28.80 -16.42 10.86
C VAL A 220 -27.91 -17.37 11.67
N ASP A 221 -26.59 -17.20 11.59
CA ASP A 221 -25.61 -18.02 12.30
C ASP A 221 -25.28 -17.50 13.71
N GLY A 222 -25.65 -16.22 14.04
CA GLY A 222 -25.47 -15.62 15.36
C GLY A 222 -24.01 -15.59 15.82
N GLU A 223 -23.09 -15.37 14.89
CA GLU A 223 -21.68 -15.20 15.21
C GLU A 223 -21.44 -13.90 16.00
N ASP A 224 -20.35 -13.91 16.77
CA ASP A 224 -19.95 -12.80 17.62
C ASP A 224 -19.29 -11.68 16.80
N ASP A 225 -19.35 -10.44 17.30
CA ASP A 225 -18.56 -9.32 16.77
C ASP A 225 -17.07 -9.65 16.82
N LYS A 226 -16.32 -9.14 15.85
CA LYS A 226 -14.90 -9.44 15.70
C LYS A 226 -14.06 -8.17 15.76
N ILE A 227 -12.95 -8.23 16.48
CA ILE A 227 -11.96 -7.14 16.51
C ILE A 227 -10.78 -7.55 15.63
N TYR A 228 -10.45 -6.69 14.68
CA TYR A 228 -9.34 -6.85 13.77
C TYR A 228 -8.20 -5.91 14.12
N TYR A 229 -6.96 -6.44 14.11
CA TYR A 229 -5.73 -5.71 14.36
C TYR A 229 -4.86 -5.75 13.13
N PHE A 230 -4.27 -4.62 12.79
CA PHE A 230 -3.35 -4.49 11.67
C PHE A 230 -1.97 -4.09 12.18
N PHE A 231 -0.95 -4.79 11.72
CA PHE A 231 0.44 -4.58 12.16
C PHE A 231 1.44 -5.14 11.16
N THR A 232 2.67 -4.68 11.27
CA THR A 232 3.81 -5.31 10.61
C THR A 232 4.58 -6.11 11.66
N GLU A 233 4.99 -7.33 11.36
CA GLU A 233 5.83 -8.13 12.26
C GLU A 233 7.03 -8.73 11.53
N VAL A 234 8.05 -9.15 12.28
CA VAL A 234 9.12 -9.98 11.75
C VAL A 234 8.56 -11.36 11.41
N SER A 235 8.76 -11.80 10.17
CA SER A 235 8.29 -13.09 9.70
C SER A 235 8.90 -14.24 10.49
N VAL A 236 8.05 -15.17 10.88
CA VAL A 236 8.49 -16.46 11.44
C VAL A 236 8.64 -17.54 10.37
N GLU A 237 8.09 -17.31 9.15
CA GLU A 237 8.10 -18.27 8.04
C GLU A 237 9.45 -18.33 7.32
N TYR A 238 10.29 -17.29 7.48
CA TYR A 238 11.53 -17.10 6.72
C TYR A 238 12.72 -16.76 7.64
N GLU A 239 13.03 -17.61 8.61
CA GLU A 239 14.10 -17.37 9.60
C GLU A 239 15.53 -17.34 8.99
N PHE A 240 15.70 -17.80 7.74
CA PHE A 240 17.02 -17.98 7.10
C PHE A 240 17.66 -16.71 6.52
N PHE A 241 16.92 -15.64 6.33
CA PHE A 241 17.34 -14.52 5.45
C PHE A 241 17.33 -13.15 6.10
N GLY A 242 17.55 -13.07 7.38
CA GLY A 242 17.45 -11.83 8.13
C GLY A 242 16.00 -11.50 8.53
N LYS A 243 15.79 -10.34 9.12
CA LYS A 243 14.46 -9.89 9.55
C LYS A 243 13.63 -9.47 8.34
N LEU A 244 12.85 -10.39 7.77
CA LEU A 244 11.84 -10.04 6.77
C LEU A 244 10.58 -9.55 7.49
N LEU A 245 10.14 -8.35 7.16
CA LEU A 245 8.90 -7.78 7.65
C LEU A 245 7.71 -8.27 6.83
N ILE A 246 6.59 -8.54 7.51
CA ILE A 246 5.34 -8.96 6.86
C ILE A 246 4.17 -8.20 7.48
N PRO A 247 3.30 -7.56 6.66
CA PRO A 247 2.07 -6.97 7.15
C PRO A 247 1.04 -8.07 7.44
N ARG A 248 0.37 -7.93 8.57
CA ARG A 248 -0.60 -8.90 9.10
C ARG A 248 -1.94 -8.25 9.39
N VAL A 249 -2.96 -9.07 9.28
CA VAL A 249 -4.23 -8.87 9.94
C VAL A 249 -4.44 -9.98 10.94
N ALA A 250 -4.80 -9.65 12.19
CA ALA A 250 -5.20 -10.62 13.20
C ALA A 250 -6.64 -10.36 13.64
N ARG A 251 -7.32 -11.40 14.10
CA ARG A 251 -8.70 -11.36 14.55
C ARG A 251 -8.87 -12.02 15.91
N VAL A 252 -9.69 -11.40 16.76
CA VAL A 252 -10.21 -12.00 17.99
C VAL A 252 -11.73 -11.79 18.05
N CYS A 253 -12.44 -12.68 18.77
CA CYS A 253 -13.89 -12.57 18.95
C CYS A 253 -14.19 -11.79 20.23
N LYS A 254 -15.18 -10.90 20.19
CA LYS A 254 -15.56 -10.02 21.28
C LYS A 254 -16.00 -10.80 22.54
N GLY A 255 -16.80 -11.85 22.40
CA GLY A 255 -17.30 -12.68 23.48
C GLY A 255 -16.33 -13.74 24.00
N ASP A 256 -15.06 -13.74 23.55
CA ASP A 256 -14.05 -14.69 24.03
C ASP A 256 -13.73 -14.47 25.52
N LEU A 257 -13.82 -15.50 26.33
CA LEU A 257 -13.52 -15.48 27.77
C LEU A 257 -12.21 -16.23 28.12
N GLY A 258 -11.49 -16.69 27.11
CA GLY A 258 -10.37 -17.62 27.27
C GLY A 258 -10.81 -19.05 27.42
N GLY A 259 -9.86 -19.94 27.62
CA GLY A 259 -10.14 -21.37 27.86
C GLY A 259 -10.21 -21.72 29.31
N GLN A 260 -10.87 -22.84 29.64
CA GLN A 260 -11.04 -23.28 30.98
C GLN A 260 -9.75 -23.92 31.57
N ARG A 261 -9.03 -24.73 30.80
CA ARG A 261 -7.78 -25.42 31.17
C ARG A 261 -6.62 -24.97 30.32
N THR A 262 -6.75 -25.16 29.01
CA THR A 262 -5.82 -24.68 28.00
C THR A 262 -6.18 -23.23 27.64
N LEU A 263 -5.21 -22.35 27.45
CA LEU A 263 -5.38 -20.92 27.16
C LEU A 263 -6.17 -20.15 28.25
N GLN A 264 -5.97 -20.46 29.52
CA GLN A 264 -6.57 -19.72 30.64
C GLN A 264 -6.15 -18.25 30.59
N LYS A 265 -7.11 -17.31 30.60
CA LYS A 265 -6.91 -15.87 30.45
C LYS A 265 -6.14 -15.49 29.17
N LYS A 266 -6.26 -16.34 28.16
CA LYS A 266 -5.65 -16.16 26.84
C LYS A 266 -6.72 -16.28 25.77
N TRP A 267 -6.55 -15.56 24.66
CA TRP A 267 -7.44 -15.66 23.52
C TRP A 267 -7.56 -17.11 23.02
N THR A 268 -8.78 -17.57 22.82
CA THR A 268 -9.05 -18.86 22.16
C THR A 268 -9.36 -18.68 20.68
N SER A 269 -9.63 -17.45 20.29
CA SER A 269 -10.06 -17.05 18.94
C SER A 269 -8.97 -16.35 18.10
N PHE A 270 -7.78 -16.11 18.67
CA PHE A 270 -6.70 -15.43 17.99
C PHE A 270 -6.20 -16.23 16.79
N LEU A 271 -6.31 -15.64 15.62
CA LEU A 271 -5.66 -16.08 14.38
C LEU A 271 -5.07 -14.87 13.68
N LYS A 272 -4.02 -15.09 12.87
CA LYS A 272 -3.44 -14.05 12.01
C LYS A 272 -3.18 -14.56 10.60
N ALA A 273 -3.29 -13.66 9.63
CA ALA A 273 -3.04 -13.92 8.21
C ALA A 273 -2.14 -12.85 7.61
N LYS A 274 -1.49 -13.17 6.51
CA LYS A 274 -0.67 -12.22 5.74
C LYS A 274 -1.58 -11.29 4.93
N LEU A 275 -1.32 -9.97 4.99
CA LEU A 275 -1.83 -8.99 4.04
C LEU A 275 -0.86 -8.88 2.86
N VAL A 276 -1.36 -8.92 1.63
CA VAL A 276 -0.54 -8.77 0.43
C VAL A 276 -0.79 -7.41 -0.20
N CYS A 277 0.27 -6.62 -0.35
CA CYS A 277 0.28 -5.41 -1.18
C CYS A 277 1.52 -5.51 -2.06
N SER A 278 1.35 -5.87 -3.33
CA SER A 278 2.48 -6.17 -4.23
C SER A 278 2.13 -5.89 -5.69
N MET A 279 3.16 -5.68 -6.49
CA MET A 279 3.09 -5.65 -7.95
C MET A 279 3.66 -6.97 -8.47
N PRO A 280 2.82 -7.98 -8.77
CA PRO A 280 3.29 -9.31 -9.18
C PRO A 280 4.15 -9.26 -10.46
N GLU A 281 3.80 -8.39 -11.41
CA GLU A 281 4.50 -8.23 -12.68
C GLU A 281 5.94 -7.74 -12.49
N LEU A 282 6.21 -7.02 -11.41
CA LEU A 282 7.53 -6.46 -11.08
C LEU A 282 8.22 -7.22 -9.95
N ASN A 283 7.62 -8.29 -9.42
CA ASN A 283 8.06 -8.98 -8.20
C ASN A 283 8.37 -8.02 -7.04
N PHE A 284 7.62 -6.91 -6.96
CA PHE A 284 7.84 -5.89 -5.94
C PHE A 284 6.78 -5.98 -4.85
N VAL A 285 7.23 -5.95 -3.59
CA VAL A 285 6.36 -6.10 -2.41
C VAL A 285 6.47 -4.87 -1.52
N PHE A 286 5.31 -4.33 -1.16
CA PHE A 286 5.16 -3.34 -0.11
C PHE A 286 4.83 -4.08 1.19
N ASN A 287 5.82 -4.26 2.04
CA ASN A 287 5.74 -5.18 3.17
C ASN A 287 5.77 -4.51 4.56
N VAL A 288 5.62 -3.19 4.60
CA VAL A 288 5.45 -2.41 5.82
C VAL A 288 4.15 -1.64 5.72
N VAL A 289 3.19 -1.93 6.60
CA VAL A 289 1.95 -1.15 6.74
C VAL A 289 2.19 -0.02 7.73
N HIS A 290 1.76 1.20 7.38
CA HIS A 290 1.92 2.39 8.21
C HIS A 290 0.62 2.83 8.87
N ASP A 291 -0.51 2.68 8.16
CA ASP A 291 -1.83 3.02 8.66
C ASP A 291 -2.92 2.28 7.88
N VAL A 292 -4.08 2.14 8.48
CA VAL A 292 -5.25 1.47 7.91
C VAL A 292 -6.51 2.27 8.22
N PHE A 293 -7.42 2.32 7.26
CA PHE A 293 -8.75 2.88 7.42
C PHE A 293 -9.82 1.87 7.00
N ILE A 294 -10.84 1.67 7.84
CA ILE A 294 -11.97 0.78 7.55
C ILE A 294 -13.16 1.62 7.11
N LEU A 295 -13.45 1.60 5.83
CA LEU A 295 -14.63 2.23 5.24
C LEU A 295 -15.83 1.31 5.40
N LYS A 296 -16.60 1.51 6.48
CA LYS A 296 -17.76 0.68 6.81
C LYS A 296 -18.90 0.91 5.81
N GLY A 297 -19.48 -0.17 5.27
CA GLY A 297 -20.68 -0.15 4.45
C GLY A 297 -21.97 -0.25 5.26
N ALA A 298 -23.12 -0.26 4.59
CA ALA A 298 -24.42 -0.53 5.23
C ALA A 298 -24.52 -1.97 5.74
N ASP A 299 -23.91 -2.91 5.02
CA ASP A 299 -23.67 -4.29 5.48
C ASP A 299 -22.15 -4.45 5.70
N TRP A 300 -21.76 -5.29 6.67
CA TRP A 300 -20.34 -5.55 6.93
C TRP A 300 -19.60 -6.11 5.68
N ARG A 301 -20.35 -6.79 4.79
CA ARG A 301 -19.82 -7.32 3.52
C ARG A 301 -19.40 -6.24 2.53
N ASP A 302 -20.01 -5.07 2.63
CA ASP A 302 -19.71 -3.91 1.78
C ASP A 302 -18.55 -3.06 2.35
N THR A 303 -17.97 -3.50 3.48
CA THR A 303 -16.85 -2.83 4.13
C THR A 303 -15.57 -3.05 3.34
N VAL A 304 -14.83 -1.97 3.12
CA VAL A 304 -13.54 -1.98 2.43
C VAL A 304 -12.46 -1.48 3.39
N ILE A 305 -11.36 -2.20 3.43
CA ILE A 305 -10.19 -1.88 4.24
C ILE A 305 -9.14 -1.25 3.31
N TYR A 306 -8.75 -0.02 3.59
CA TYR A 306 -7.67 0.68 2.89
C TYR A 306 -6.43 0.71 3.76
N GLY A 307 -5.26 0.53 3.18
CA GLY A 307 -3.99 0.63 3.91
C GLY A 307 -2.91 1.30 3.09
N VAL A 308 -2.02 2.04 3.77
CA VAL A 308 -0.81 2.62 3.19
C VAL A 308 0.41 1.79 3.54
N PHE A 309 1.22 1.53 2.53
CA PHE A 309 2.34 0.59 2.61
C PHE A 309 3.60 1.16 1.97
N THR A 310 4.76 0.76 2.50
CA THR A 310 6.07 0.95 1.89
C THR A 310 6.83 -0.37 1.82
N SER A 311 7.99 -0.36 1.16
CA SER A 311 8.92 -1.49 1.20
C SER A 311 9.92 -1.30 2.34
N GLN A 312 10.26 -2.37 3.07
CA GLN A 312 11.32 -2.33 4.08
C GLN A 312 12.70 -1.98 3.49
N TRP A 313 12.88 -2.20 2.19
CA TRP A 313 14.07 -1.79 1.46
C TRP A 313 13.89 -0.34 0.97
N GLY A 314 14.05 0.62 1.89
CA GLY A 314 13.70 2.04 1.74
C GLY A 314 14.36 2.81 0.60
N ASN A 315 15.33 2.22 -0.12
CA ASN A 315 16.05 2.89 -1.21
C ASN A 315 15.20 3.11 -2.48
N VAL A 316 13.98 2.63 -2.52
CA VAL A 316 13.11 2.71 -3.72
C VAL A 316 12.19 3.94 -3.68
N GLY A 317 11.94 4.52 -2.50
CA GLY A 317 11.10 5.72 -2.31
C GLY A 317 9.66 5.55 -2.80
N LEU A 318 9.12 4.32 -2.81
CA LEU A 318 7.76 4.04 -3.26
C LEU A 318 6.82 3.84 -2.07
N SER A 319 5.65 4.48 -2.13
CA SER A 319 4.50 4.20 -1.28
C SER A 319 3.33 3.69 -2.10
N ALA A 320 2.52 2.84 -1.50
CA ALA A 320 1.34 2.26 -2.13
C ALA A 320 0.11 2.35 -1.24
N VAL A 321 -1.06 2.45 -1.87
CA VAL A 321 -2.36 2.24 -1.24
C VAL A 321 -2.93 0.93 -1.77
N CYS A 322 -3.21 -0.03 -0.88
CA CYS A 322 -3.93 -1.26 -1.19
C CYS A 322 -5.31 -1.26 -0.53
N ALA A 323 -6.29 -1.88 -1.18
CA ALA A 323 -7.66 -2.02 -0.67
C ALA A 323 -8.06 -3.50 -0.60
N TYR A 324 -8.83 -3.88 0.43
CA TYR A 324 -9.25 -5.27 0.66
C TYR A 324 -10.74 -5.33 0.98
N ASN A 325 -11.45 -6.33 0.43
CA ASN A 325 -12.82 -6.60 0.80
C ASN A 325 -12.89 -7.33 2.15
N MET A 326 -13.79 -6.90 3.02
CA MET A 326 -14.01 -7.56 4.30
C MET A 326 -14.44 -9.02 4.14
N THR A 327 -15.21 -9.33 3.11
CA THR A 327 -15.60 -10.71 2.76
C THR A 327 -14.41 -11.61 2.45
N ALA A 328 -13.39 -11.10 1.76
CA ALA A 328 -12.15 -11.84 1.48
C ALA A 328 -11.34 -12.09 2.77
N VAL A 329 -11.31 -11.11 3.67
CA VAL A 329 -10.68 -11.29 5.00
C VAL A 329 -11.39 -12.38 5.77
N GLU A 330 -12.74 -12.32 5.88
CA GLU A 330 -13.52 -13.32 6.61
C GLU A 330 -13.39 -14.72 5.99
N GLU A 331 -13.31 -14.83 4.66
CA GLU A 331 -13.09 -16.12 4.00
C GLU A 331 -11.76 -16.77 4.40
N VAL A 332 -10.68 -15.99 4.50
CA VAL A 332 -9.38 -16.47 4.97
C VAL A 332 -9.47 -16.97 6.41
N PHE A 333 -10.15 -16.25 7.31
CA PHE A 333 -10.27 -16.67 8.71
C PHE A 333 -11.21 -17.85 8.91
N SER A 334 -12.30 -17.95 8.13
CA SER A 334 -13.31 -19.02 8.26
C SER A 334 -12.92 -20.31 7.54
N LYS A 335 -12.16 -20.24 6.43
CA LYS A 335 -11.85 -21.39 5.58
C LYS A 335 -10.35 -21.64 5.39
N GLY A 336 -9.49 -20.65 5.64
CA GLY A 336 -8.04 -20.69 5.40
C GLY A 336 -7.36 -21.87 6.11
N LYS A 337 -6.28 -22.33 5.53
CA LYS A 337 -5.47 -23.44 6.03
C LYS A 337 -4.48 -22.96 7.09
N TYR A 338 -4.15 -23.83 8.04
CA TYR A 338 -3.21 -23.51 9.09
C TYR A 338 -1.78 -23.80 8.71
N MET A 339 -0.86 -23.09 9.30
CA MET A 339 0.58 -23.37 9.23
C MET A 339 1.07 -24.03 10.52
N GLN A 340 2.13 -24.81 10.40
CA GLN A 340 2.80 -25.47 11.54
C GLN A 340 4.31 -25.31 11.46
N LYS A 341 4.98 -25.35 12.60
CA LYS A 341 6.44 -25.48 12.68
C LYS A 341 6.86 -26.88 12.25
N ALA A 342 7.84 -26.96 11.35
CA ALA A 342 8.50 -28.19 10.98
C ALA A 342 10.01 -28.02 11.21
N THR A 343 10.64 -29.02 11.83
CA THR A 343 12.09 -29.04 11.98
C THR A 343 12.71 -29.51 10.67
N VAL A 344 13.53 -28.68 10.07
CA VAL A 344 14.31 -29.03 8.88
C VAL A 344 15.77 -29.00 9.30
N GLU A 345 16.42 -30.18 9.31
CA GLU A 345 17.82 -30.37 9.70
C GLU A 345 18.26 -29.66 11.00
N GLN A 346 18.76 -30.38 11.92
CA GLN A 346 19.28 -30.18 13.30
C GLN A 346 19.22 -28.78 13.96
N SER A 347 18.92 -27.67 13.27
CA SER A 347 18.93 -26.33 13.89
C SER A 347 17.95 -25.30 13.31
N HIS A 348 17.17 -25.61 12.24
CA HIS A 348 16.32 -24.62 11.59
C HIS A 348 14.84 -24.99 11.60
N THR A 349 14.02 -24.07 12.05
CA THR A 349 12.55 -24.20 12.05
C THR A 349 12.00 -23.56 10.78
N LYS A 350 11.21 -24.30 10.02
CA LYS A 350 10.45 -23.79 8.87
C LYS A 350 8.97 -23.90 9.15
N TRP A 351 8.20 -22.90 8.74
CA TRP A 351 6.76 -23.00 8.76
C TRP A 351 6.26 -23.61 7.45
N VAL A 352 5.40 -24.60 7.57
CA VAL A 352 4.80 -25.34 6.45
C VAL A 352 3.31 -25.47 6.65
N ARG A 353 2.58 -25.77 5.58
CA ARG A 353 1.14 -26.07 5.65
C ARG A 353 0.89 -27.25 6.59
N TYR A 354 -0.12 -27.11 7.45
CA TYR A 354 -0.63 -28.22 8.23
C TYR A 354 -1.50 -29.13 7.37
N ASN A 355 -1.11 -30.38 7.20
CA ASN A 355 -1.81 -31.38 6.39
C ASN A 355 -2.56 -32.43 7.23
N GLY A 356 -2.61 -32.29 8.55
CA GLY A 356 -3.33 -33.18 9.44
C GLY A 356 -4.84 -32.88 9.53
N ILE A 357 -5.52 -33.63 10.37
CA ILE A 357 -6.96 -33.44 10.61
C ILE A 357 -7.17 -32.27 11.57
N THR A 358 -7.84 -31.24 11.10
CA THR A 358 -8.22 -30.08 11.90
C THR A 358 -9.32 -30.48 12.91
N PRO A 359 -9.19 -30.14 14.19
CA PRO A 359 -10.25 -30.42 15.19
C PRO A 359 -11.56 -29.71 14.86
N SER A 360 -12.67 -30.28 15.36
CA SER A 360 -13.97 -29.64 15.37
C SER A 360 -14.37 -29.31 16.81
N PRO A 361 -14.93 -28.11 17.08
CA PRO A 361 -15.21 -27.01 16.15
C PRO A 361 -13.91 -26.42 15.59
N ARG A 362 -14.03 -25.63 14.47
CA ARG A 362 -12.86 -25.01 13.83
C ARG A 362 -12.05 -24.21 14.84
N PRO A 363 -10.73 -24.46 14.99
CA PRO A 363 -9.89 -23.71 15.90
C PRO A 363 -9.87 -22.21 15.58
N GLY A 364 -10.00 -21.37 16.60
CA GLY A 364 -10.03 -19.91 16.45
C GLY A 364 -11.33 -19.33 15.88
N ALA A 365 -12.37 -20.13 15.66
CA ALA A 365 -13.67 -19.62 15.26
C ALA A 365 -14.40 -18.98 16.45
N CYS A 366 -15.23 -17.96 16.15
CA CYS A 366 -16.14 -17.36 17.13
C CYS A 366 -17.30 -18.30 17.46
N ILE A 367 -17.86 -18.13 18.67
CA ILE A 367 -19.02 -18.93 19.08
C ILE A 367 -20.25 -18.52 18.27
N ASN A 368 -20.86 -19.49 17.59
CA ASN A 368 -22.04 -19.29 16.76
C ASN A 368 -23.22 -20.15 17.23
N ASN A 369 -24.39 -20.02 16.59
CA ASN A 369 -25.60 -20.76 16.93
C ASN A 369 -25.44 -22.28 16.79
N LEU A 370 -24.65 -22.75 15.83
CA LEU A 370 -24.38 -24.17 15.67
C LEU A 370 -23.62 -24.71 16.89
N MET A 371 -22.58 -24.00 17.34
CA MET A 371 -21.82 -24.38 18.53
C MET A 371 -22.68 -24.37 19.79
N ARG A 372 -23.57 -23.35 19.94
CA ARG A 372 -24.51 -23.26 21.07
C ARG A 372 -25.47 -24.47 21.13
N ARG A 373 -25.96 -24.95 19.96
CA ARG A 373 -26.77 -26.18 19.88
C ARG A 373 -26.02 -27.44 20.32
N HIS A 374 -24.70 -27.44 20.23
CA HIS A 374 -23.83 -28.52 20.72
C HIS A 374 -23.27 -28.28 22.12
N ASN A 375 -23.97 -27.52 22.96
CA ASN A 375 -23.59 -27.19 24.34
C ASN A 375 -22.25 -26.41 24.47
N MET A 376 -21.81 -25.74 23.41
CA MET A 376 -20.64 -24.85 23.42
C MET A 376 -21.14 -23.39 23.34
N SER A 377 -21.71 -22.90 24.44
CA SER A 377 -22.28 -21.54 24.52
C SER A 377 -21.24 -20.47 24.84
N SER A 378 -20.05 -20.85 25.21
CA SER A 378 -18.92 -19.97 25.57
C SER A 378 -17.60 -20.59 25.16
N SER A 379 -16.56 -19.78 25.00
CA SER A 379 -15.18 -20.24 24.75
C SER A 379 -14.65 -21.16 25.86
N LEU A 380 -15.17 -21.02 27.10
CA LEU A 380 -14.86 -21.88 28.22
C LEU A 380 -15.31 -23.35 28.02
N ASN A 381 -16.28 -23.57 27.13
CA ASN A 381 -16.81 -24.92 26.81
C ASN A 381 -16.10 -25.55 25.58
N LEU A 382 -15.15 -24.87 24.98
CA LEU A 382 -14.40 -25.41 23.83
C LEU A 382 -13.54 -26.60 24.25
N PRO A 383 -13.42 -27.66 23.42
CA PRO A 383 -12.59 -28.82 23.73
C PRO A 383 -11.12 -28.46 23.84
N ASP A 384 -10.41 -29.00 24.85
CA ASP A 384 -8.97 -28.78 25.07
C ASP A 384 -8.14 -29.09 23.82
N LYS A 385 -8.53 -30.08 23.00
CA LYS A 385 -7.85 -30.43 21.76
C LYS A 385 -7.94 -29.27 20.72
N THR A 386 -9.09 -28.58 20.64
CA THR A 386 -9.28 -27.39 19.76
C THR A 386 -8.45 -26.23 20.28
N LEU A 387 -8.42 -26.00 21.59
CA LEU A 387 -7.64 -24.92 22.21
C LEU A 387 -6.14 -25.15 22.07
N GLN A 388 -5.66 -26.39 22.27
CA GLN A 388 -4.27 -26.74 22.06
C GLN A 388 -3.85 -26.50 20.60
N PHE A 389 -4.74 -26.85 19.65
CA PHE A 389 -4.48 -26.60 18.24
C PHE A 389 -4.31 -25.11 17.94
N VAL A 390 -5.17 -24.22 18.46
CA VAL A 390 -5.02 -22.76 18.30
C VAL A 390 -3.69 -22.27 18.87
N LYS A 391 -3.33 -22.77 20.05
CA LYS A 391 -2.07 -22.42 20.71
C LYS A 391 -0.86 -22.69 19.82
N ASP A 392 -0.88 -23.81 19.10
CA ASP A 392 0.24 -24.28 18.29
C ASP A 392 0.20 -23.74 16.83
N HIS A 393 -0.99 -23.37 16.33
CA HIS A 393 -1.23 -23.00 14.92
C HIS A 393 -1.98 -21.66 14.77
N PRO A 394 -1.47 -20.55 15.31
CA PRO A 394 -2.15 -19.24 15.22
C PRO A 394 -2.07 -18.59 13.84
N LEU A 395 -1.19 -19.09 12.95
CA LEU A 395 -0.90 -18.52 11.64
C LEU A 395 -1.64 -19.27 10.53
N LEU A 396 -2.35 -18.54 9.71
CA LEU A 396 -2.99 -19.04 8.49
C LEU A 396 -2.04 -18.95 7.29
N GLU A 397 -2.14 -19.92 6.39
CA GLU A 397 -1.34 -19.98 5.16
C GLU A 397 -1.89 -19.05 4.08
N ASP A 398 -3.23 -19.07 3.91
CA ASP A 398 -3.88 -18.31 2.86
C ASP A 398 -3.75 -16.81 3.16
N PRO A 399 -3.21 -16.02 2.21
CA PRO A 399 -3.07 -14.58 2.37
C PRO A 399 -4.37 -13.86 2.04
N VAL A 400 -4.56 -12.68 2.61
CA VAL A 400 -5.58 -11.72 2.16
C VAL A 400 -5.02 -10.95 0.97
N LEU A 401 -5.66 -11.11 -0.19
CA LEU A 401 -5.26 -10.46 -1.44
C LEU A 401 -5.98 -9.12 -1.62
N PRO A 402 -5.32 -8.11 -2.22
CA PRO A 402 -5.94 -6.83 -2.48
C PRO A 402 -6.95 -6.91 -3.63
N ILE A 403 -7.92 -6.01 -3.62
CA ILE A 403 -8.88 -5.83 -4.71
C ILE A 403 -8.10 -5.46 -5.98
N GLY A 404 -8.31 -6.21 -7.06
CA GLY A 404 -7.58 -6.02 -8.33
C GLY A 404 -6.19 -6.63 -8.35
N ASN A 405 -5.84 -7.47 -7.37
CA ASN A 405 -4.55 -8.19 -7.23
C ASN A 405 -3.30 -7.29 -7.16
N GLY A 406 -3.46 -6.00 -6.89
CA GLY A 406 -2.35 -5.05 -6.79
C GLY A 406 -2.72 -3.76 -6.06
N PRO A 407 -1.76 -2.84 -5.91
CA PRO A 407 -2.01 -1.52 -5.37
C PRO A 407 -3.01 -0.72 -6.22
N ARG A 408 -3.85 0.05 -5.56
CA ARG A 408 -4.75 1.03 -6.19
C ARG A 408 -4.01 2.31 -6.59
N LEU A 409 -3.03 2.71 -5.80
CA LEU A 409 -2.23 3.90 -6.01
C LEU A 409 -0.77 3.60 -5.66
N ILE A 410 0.15 4.07 -6.49
CA ILE A 410 1.58 4.03 -6.22
C ILE A 410 2.13 5.44 -6.44
N THR A 411 2.94 5.92 -5.48
CA THR A 411 3.64 7.20 -5.57
C THR A 411 5.13 7.00 -5.38
N LYS A 412 5.93 7.91 -5.95
CA LYS A 412 7.38 7.90 -5.84
C LYS A 412 7.88 9.12 -5.05
N ASP A 413 8.93 8.92 -4.25
CA ASP A 413 9.58 9.94 -3.43
C ASP A 413 8.66 10.59 -2.36
N VAL A 414 7.56 9.90 -2.03
CA VAL A 414 6.56 10.26 -1.04
C VAL A 414 6.35 9.11 -0.06
N ASN A 415 6.47 9.37 1.25
CA ASN A 415 6.20 8.38 2.29
C ASN A 415 4.85 8.67 2.95
N TYR A 416 3.86 7.84 2.68
CA TYR A 416 2.56 7.94 3.34
C TYR A 416 2.64 7.42 4.78
N THR A 417 2.09 8.21 5.71
CA THR A 417 2.06 7.91 7.15
C THR A 417 0.66 7.65 7.67
N GLN A 418 -0.35 8.27 7.04
CA GLN A 418 -1.76 8.21 7.49
C GLN A 418 -2.70 8.09 6.30
N ILE A 419 -3.89 7.51 6.52
CA ILE A 419 -4.94 7.39 5.51
C ILE A 419 -6.32 7.54 6.12
N VAL A 420 -7.20 8.32 5.47
CA VAL A 420 -8.65 8.32 5.71
C VAL A 420 -9.38 8.31 4.37
N VAL A 421 -10.58 7.72 4.33
CA VAL A 421 -11.36 7.56 3.09
C VAL A 421 -12.80 7.98 3.32
N GLU A 422 -13.37 8.73 2.39
CA GLU A 422 -14.78 9.10 2.39
C GLU A 422 -15.48 8.58 1.14
N ARG A 423 -16.66 8.03 1.33
CA ARG A 423 -17.54 7.60 0.25
C ARG A 423 -18.47 8.73 -0.13
N VAL A 424 -18.29 9.30 -1.32
CA VAL A 424 -18.97 10.51 -1.78
C VAL A 424 -19.86 10.17 -2.97
N ARG A 425 -21.14 10.59 -2.91
CA ARG A 425 -22.02 10.58 -4.06
C ARG A 425 -21.86 11.89 -4.82
N ALA A 426 -21.32 11.82 -6.04
CA ALA A 426 -21.16 12.96 -6.92
C ALA A 426 -22.46 13.34 -7.65
N LEU A 427 -22.44 14.47 -8.36
CA LEU A 427 -23.60 14.94 -9.11
C LEU A 427 -23.99 14.07 -10.30
N ASP A 428 -23.07 13.26 -10.82
CA ASP A 428 -23.36 12.26 -11.86
C ASP A 428 -24.18 11.06 -11.35
N GLY A 429 -24.46 11.04 -10.03
CA GLY A 429 -25.17 9.96 -9.35
C GLY A 429 -24.29 8.79 -8.95
N ASN A 430 -23.04 8.73 -9.40
CA ASN A 430 -22.08 7.70 -9.04
C ASN A 430 -21.52 7.92 -7.64
N ILE A 431 -20.99 6.83 -7.07
CA ILE A 431 -20.37 6.82 -5.75
C ILE A 431 -18.86 6.63 -5.94
N TYR A 432 -18.09 7.51 -5.35
CA TYR A 432 -16.63 7.50 -5.39
C TYR A 432 -16.04 7.37 -4.00
N ASP A 433 -15.01 6.56 -3.85
CA ASP A 433 -14.19 6.55 -2.64
C ASP A 433 -13.06 7.57 -2.84
N VAL A 434 -13.08 8.62 -2.01
CA VAL A 434 -12.06 9.69 -1.99
C VAL A 434 -11.07 9.37 -0.89
N ILE A 435 -9.81 9.25 -1.27
CA ILE A 435 -8.72 8.80 -0.41
C ILE A 435 -7.86 10.01 -0.05
N PHE A 436 -7.71 10.29 1.22
CA PHE A 436 -6.80 11.30 1.74
C PHE A 436 -5.62 10.61 2.43
N THR A 437 -4.41 10.91 1.98
CA THR A 437 -3.19 10.33 2.55
C THR A 437 -2.27 11.43 3.05
N GLY A 438 -1.84 11.31 4.31
CA GLY A 438 -0.84 12.18 4.93
C GLY A 438 0.57 11.63 4.73
N THR A 439 1.57 12.52 4.71
CA THR A 439 2.97 12.18 4.47
C THR A 439 3.88 12.53 5.65
N ASP A 440 5.09 11.98 5.61
CA ASP A 440 6.20 12.31 6.54
C ASP A 440 6.74 13.75 6.37
N LYS A 441 6.34 14.45 5.28
CA LYS A 441 6.75 15.83 4.98
C LYS A 441 5.63 16.85 5.20
N GLY A 442 4.54 16.47 5.86
CA GLY A 442 3.40 17.36 6.15
C GLY A 442 2.55 17.70 4.94
N ILE A 443 2.64 16.92 3.89
CA ILE A 443 1.86 17.04 2.66
C ILE A 443 0.68 16.06 2.76
N MET A 444 -0.47 16.47 2.23
CA MET A 444 -1.62 15.60 2.04
C MET A 444 -1.90 15.44 0.54
N HIS A 445 -2.13 14.21 0.10
CA HIS A 445 -2.69 13.92 -1.21
C HIS A 445 -4.17 13.59 -1.11
N LYS A 446 -4.97 14.17 -1.97
CA LYS A 446 -6.36 13.80 -2.21
C LYS A 446 -6.45 13.02 -3.51
N SER A 447 -6.96 11.78 -3.44
CA SER A 447 -7.01 10.88 -4.58
C SER A 447 -8.42 10.33 -4.76
N VAL A 448 -8.80 10.01 -5.99
CA VAL A 448 -10.12 9.48 -6.34
C VAL A 448 -9.95 8.26 -7.23
N ALA A 449 -10.68 7.19 -6.93
CA ALA A 449 -10.78 6.03 -7.80
C ALA A 449 -11.80 6.28 -8.91
N TYR A 450 -11.36 6.20 -10.17
CA TYR A 450 -12.18 6.40 -11.36
C TYR A 450 -11.81 5.35 -12.41
N GLU A 451 -12.82 4.65 -12.97
CA GLU A 451 -12.63 3.62 -14.02
C GLU A 451 -11.56 2.56 -13.74
N GLY A 452 -11.38 2.20 -12.45
CA GLY A 452 -10.39 1.20 -12.02
C GLY A 452 -9.01 1.76 -11.71
N GLU A 453 -8.72 3.02 -12.07
CA GLU A 453 -7.49 3.73 -11.74
C GLU A 453 -7.70 4.73 -10.59
N VAL A 454 -6.64 5.08 -9.89
CA VAL A 454 -6.66 6.12 -8.85
C VAL A 454 -5.82 7.29 -9.30
N HIS A 455 -6.45 8.48 -9.32
CA HIS A 455 -5.83 9.74 -9.70
C HIS A 455 -5.62 10.60 -8.47
N ILE A 456 -4.45 11.22 -8.34
CA ILE A 456 -4.21 12.25 -7.31
C ILE A 456 -4.76 13.57 -7.84
N VAL A 457 -5.90 13.99 -7.28
CA VAL A 457 -6.59 15.23 -7.67
C VAL A 457 -5.75 16.44 -7.28
N GLU A 458 -5.28 16.46 -6.03
CA GLU A 458 -4.51 17.57 -5.50
C GLU A 458 -3.53 17.14 -4.41
N GLU A 459 -2.44 17.87 -4.33
CA GLU A 459 -1.44 17.84 -3.28
C GLU A 459 -1.52 19.14 -2.48
N ILE A 460 -1.57 19.04 -1.16
CA ILE A 460 -1.71 20.19 -0.27
C ILE A 460 -0.66 20.15 0.82
N GLN A 461 0.17 21.18 0.93
CA GLN A 461 1.07 21.36 2.07
C GLN A 461 0.25 21.78 3.30
N LEU A 462 -0.02 20.87 4.25
CA LEU A 462 -0.75 21.15 5.48
C LEU A 462 0.14 21.76 6.58
N LEU A 463 1.31 21.20 6.79
CA LEU A 463 2.21 21.57 7.89
C LEU A 463 3.36 22.46 7.40
N LYS A 464 3.77 23.45 8.22
CA LYS A 464 4.74 24.47 7.82
C LYS A 464 6.18 23.95 7.66
N ASN A 465 6.62 23.07 8.54
CA ASN A 465 8.04 22.75 8.75
C ASN A 465 8.45 21.42 8.14
N SER A 466 7.71 20.91 7.14
CA SER A 466 7.94 19.57 6.56
C SER A 466 8.02 18.45 7.62
N GLU A 467 7.26 18.60 8.70
CA GLU A 467 7.11 17.61 9.76
C GLU A 467 6.07 16.54 9.38
N SER A 468 6.16 15.37 9.99
CA SER A 468 5.27 14.24 9.70
C SER A 468 3.84 14.47 10.18
N ILE A 469 2.85 14.13 9.35
CA ILE A 469 1.46 13.96 9.80
C ILE A 469 1.40 12.66 10.60
N LYS A 470 1.13 12.78 11.90
CA LYS A 470 1.12 11.66 12.85
C LYS A 470 -0.26 11.09 13.12
N ASN A 471 -1.28 11.86 12.83
CA ASN A 471 -2.68 11.45 12.93
C ASN A 471 -3.48 12.24 11.90
N LEU A 472 -4.43 11.58 11.26
CA LEU A 472 -5.33 12.20 10.29
C LEU A 472 -6.75 11.72 10.57
N LEU A 473 -7.68 12.67 10.80
CA LEU A 473 -9.09 12.36 10.99
C LEU A 473 -9.93 13.09 9.94
N LEU A 474 -11.07 12.50 9.62
CA LEU A 474 -12.06 13.04 8.70
C LEU A 474 -13.40 13.20 9.42
N SER A 475 -14.02 14.37 9.29
CA SER A 475 -15.39 14.60 9.70
C SER A 475 -16.25 14.94 8.49
N SER A 476 -17.12 14.00 8.11
CA SER A 476 -18.11 14.24 7.04
C SER A 476 -19.14 15.31 7.44
N GLU A 477 -19.43 15.44 8.74
CA GLU A 477 -20.37 16.46 9.26
C GLU A 477 -19.86 17.88 9.02
N THR A 478 -18.61 18.15 9.38
CA THR A 478 -17.98 19.47 9.20
C THR A 478 -17.27 19.61 7.86
N ARG A 479 -17.22 18.54 7.07
CA ARG A 479 -16.47 18.45 5.81
C ARG A 479 -15.03 18.90 5.97
N SER A 480 -14.40 18.42 7.03
CA SER A 480 -13.07 18.84 7.45
C SER A 480 -12.17 17.65 7.74
N LEU A 481 -10.90 17.84 7.44
CA LEU A 481 -9.80 16.99 7.83
C LEU A 481 -9.03 17.63 8.97
N TYR A 482 -8.58 16.83 9.92
CA TYR A 482 -7.76 17.27 11.03
C TYR A 482 -6.46 16.50 11.04
N ALA A 483 -5.35 17.21 10.91
CA ALA A 483 -4.01 16.63 10.89
C ALA A 483 -3.26 17.02 12.17
N GLY A 484 -2.84 16.02 12.93
CA GLY A 484 -2.00 16.19 14.12
C GLY A 484 -0.53 15.99 13.80
N SER A 485 0.35 16.81 14.38
CA SER A 485 1.79 16.79 14.20
C SER A 485 2.55 17.00 15.51
N ASP A 486 3.86 17.19 15.44
CA ASP A 486 4.64 17.56 16.62
C ASP A 486 4.35 18.99 17.08
N SER A 487 4.08 19.91 16.16
CA SER A 487 3.95 21.34 16.46
C SER A 487 2.51 21.80 16.69
N GLY A 488 1.49 21.03 16.28
CA GLY A 488 0.09 21.44 16.42
C GLY A 488 -0.90 20.57 15.69
N VAL A 489 -2.15 21.09 15.63
CA VAL A 489 -3.26 20.51 14.86
C VAL A 489 -3.67 21.48 13.77
N VAL A 490 -3.86 20.97 12.56
CA VAL A 490 -4.32 21.74 11.40
C VAL A 490 -5.66 21.19 10.93
N GLN A 491 -6.62 22.09 10.71
CA GLN A 491 -7.90 21.81 10.09
C GLN A 491 -7.88 22.28 8.64
N SER A 492 -8.30 21.42 7.72
CA SER A 492 -8.42 21.68 6.29
C SER A 492 -9.80 21.27 5.79
N PRO A 493 -10.45 22.01 4.90
CA PRO A 493 -11.64 21.51 4.22
C PRO A 493 -11.31 20.29 3.36
N THR A 494 -12.32 19.44 3.11
CA THR A 494 -12.17 18.24 2.25
C THR A 494 -12.06 18.60 0.77
N ALA A 495 -12.43 19.82 0.35
CA ALA A 495 -12.36 20.27 -1.04
C ALA A 495 -12.13 21.80 -1.14
N PHE A 496 -11.44 22.18 -2.19
CA PHE A 496 -11.10 23.57 -2.51
C PHE A 496 -11.63 23.97 -3.89
N CYS A 497 -12.91 23.73 -4.15
CA CYS A 497 -13.54 23.91 -5.47
C CYS A 497 -13.33 25.30 -6.06
N GLY A 498 -13.40 26.37 -5.26
CA GLY A 498 -13.19 27.75 -5.70
C GLY A 498 -11.79 28.06 -6.26
N ARG A 499 -10.84 27.13 -6.16
CA ARG A 499 -9.51 27.26 -6.76
C ARG A 499 -9.48 26.89 -8.25
N TYR A 500 -10.49 26.17 -8.75
CA TYR A 500 -10.64 25.85 -10.14
C TYR A 500 -11.35 27.00 -10.85
N LEU A 501 -10.60 27.85 -11.58
CA LEU A 501 -11.06 29.13 -12.10
C LEU A 501 -11.85 29.01 -13.41
N SER A 502 -11.81 27.87 -14.08
CA SER A 502 -12.54 27.64 -15.33
C SER A 502 -13.44 26.40 -15.26
N CYS A 503 -14.47 26.38 -16.11
CA CYS A 503 -15.34 25.20 -16.23
C CYS A 503 -14.53 23.93 -16.57
N TYR A 504 -13.61 24.02 -17.52
CA TYR A 504 -12.76 22.90 -17.89
C TYR A 504 -11.89 22.40 -16.72
N ASP A 505 -11.32 23.32 -15.97
CA ASP A 505 -10.45 22.96 -14.86
C ASP A 505 -11.25 22.31 -13.73
N CYS A 506 -12.46 22.82 -13.45
CA CYS A 506 -13.39 22.24 -12.48
C CYS A 506 -13.81 20.81 -12.85
N ILE A 507 -14.20 20.59 -14.13
CA ILE A 507 -14.64 19.26 -14.60
C ILE A 507 -13.46 18.28 -14.69
N LEU A 508 -12.32 18.73 -15.23
CA LEU A 508 -11.13 17.90 -15.40
C LEU A 508 -10.43 17.57 -14.06
N ALA A 509 -10.73 18.30 -13.01
CA ALA A 509 -10.28 17.93 -11.67
C ALA A 509 -10.81 16.55 -11.23
N ARG A 510 -11.98 16.14 -11.75
CA ARG A 510 -12.65 14.88 -11.38
C ARG A 510 -12.83 14.76 -9.86
N ASP A 511 -13.01 15.92 -9.21
CA ASP A 511 -13.23 16.00 -7.76
C ASP A 511 -14.73 15.78 -7.46
N PRO A 512 -15.12 14.68 -6.79
CA PRO A 512 -16.52 14.37 -6.52
C PRO A 512 -17.25 15.40 -5.66
N TYR A 513 -16.51 16.26 -4.95
CA TYR A 513 -17.07 17.35 -4.14
C TYR A 513 -17.39 18.60 -4.96
N CYS A 514 -16.87 18.73 -6.19
CA CYS A 514 -16.87 19.96 -6.95
C CYS A 514 -17.75 19.87 -8.20
N ALA A 515 -18.44 20.99 -8.51
CA ALA A 515 -19.21 21.14 -9.72
C ALA A 515 -19.12 22.56 -10.27
N TRP A 516 -19.24 22.70 -11.58
CA TRP A 516 -19.34 24.01 -12.22
C TRP A 516 -20.76 24.57 -12.12
N ASP A 517 -20.92 25.74 -11.51
CA ASP A 517 -22.17 26.52 -11.54
C ASP A 517 -22.12 27.52 -12.70
N PRO A 518 -22.92 27.31 -13.77
CA PRO A 518 -22.93 28.21 -14.93
C PRO A 518 -23.48 29.60 -14.60
N GLN A 519 -24.35 29.75 -13.58
CA GLN A 519 -24.92 31.02 -13.19
C GLN A 519 -23.94 31.89 -12.41
N ALA A 520 -23.20 31.25 -11.48
CA ALA A 520 -22.14 31.92 -10.74
C ALA A 520 -20.85 32.05 -11.56
N ALA A 521 -20.72 31.35 -12.71
CA ALA A 521 -19.49 31.19 -13.48
C ALA A 521 -18.30 30.77 -12.59
N ALA A 522 -18.55 29.84 -11.66
CA ALA A 522 -17.59 29.40 -10.64
C ALA A 522 -17.69 27.89 -10.39
N CYS A 523 -16.56 27.30 -9.97
CA CYS A 523 -16.54 25.95 -9.41
C CYS A 523 -16.94 25.98 -7.94
N VAL A 524 -17.99 25.24 -7.58
CA VAL A 524 -18.61 25.27 -6.25
C VAL A 524 -18.62 23.90 -5.62
N ASN A 525 -18.63 23.87 -4.28
CA ASN A 525 -18.82 22.62 -3.56
C ASN A 525 -20.30 22.19 -3.66
N ILE A 526 -20.54 20.96 -4.07
CA ILE A 526 -21.89 20.42 -4.30
C ILE A 526 -22.75 20.39 -3.02
N PHE A 527 -22.17 20.33 -1.87
CA PHE A 527 -22.87 20.31 -0.59
C PHE A 527 -23.24 21.70 -0.07
N ASP A 528 -22.62 22.74 -0.61
CA ASP A 528 -22.90 24.15 -0.23
C ASP A 528 -23.89 24.83 -1.19
N ALA A 529 -24.14 24.20 -2.35
CA ALA A 529 -25.08 24.69 -3.32
C ALA A 529 -26.53 24.51 -2.84
N PRO A 530 -27.40 25.54 -2.89
CA PRO A 530 -28.82 25.39 -2.54
C PRO A 530 -29.48 24.36 -3.45
N SER A 531 -30.19 23.41 -2.85
CA SER A 531 -30.72 22.17 -3.42
C SER A 531 -31.69 22.30 -4.62
N GLN A 532 -31.88 23.50 -5.16
CA GLN A 532 -32.81 23.77 -6.28
C GLN A 532 -32.17 24.34 -7.54
N ARG A 533 -30.82 24.51 -7.62
CA ARG A 533 -30.21 25.30 -8.69
C ARG A 533 -29.00 24.74 -9.42
N VAL A 534 -28.66 23.47 -9.26
CA VAL A 534 -27.55 22.92 -10.05
C VAL A 534 -28.11 22.18 -11.25
N PRO A 535 -28.05 22.74 -12.47
CA PRO A 535 -28.33 21.96 -13.68
C PRO A 535 -27.28 20.88 -13.79
N VAL A 536 -27.72 19.64 -13.89
CA VAL A 536 -26.91 18.47 -14.11
C VAL A 536 -26.09 18.65 -15.37
N PHE A 537 -24.80 18.97 -15.27
CA PHE A 537 -23.84 18.74 -16.35
C PHE A 537 -22.95 17.56 -15.96
N LEU A 538 -23.22 16.48 -16.64
CA LEU A 538 -22.62 15.18 -16.56
C LEU A 538 -21.08 15.21 -16.62
N ASN A 539 -20.46 14.54 -15.65
CA ASN A 539 -19.08 14.08 -15.70
C ASN A 539 -18.87 12.92 -16.72
N THR A 540 -19.74 12.81 -17.71
CA THR A 540 -19.63 11.78 -18.74
C THR A 540 -19.24 12.39 -20.06
N LEU A 541 -17.94 12.54 -20.31
CA LEU A 541 -17.39 12.52 -21.65
C LEU A 541 -17.20 11.06 -22.09
N SER A 542 -18.31 10.35 -22.24
CA SER A 542 -18.36 9.21 -23.14
C SER A 542 -18.44 9.77 -24.55
N PHE A 543 -17.37 9.72 -25.29
CA PHE A 543 -17.39 9.95 -26.72
C PHE A 543 -18.03 8.75 -27.40
N PRO A 544 -19.21 8.85 -28.05
CA PRO A 544 -19.65 7.81 -28.96
C PRO A 544 -18.89 7.99 -30.28
N ILE A 545 -17.93 7.10 -30.51
CA ILE A 545 -17.38 6.92 -31.86
C ILE A 545 -18.36 6.01 -32.62
N THR A 546 -19.29 6.56 -33.35
CA THR A 546 -19.78 5.99 -34.61
C THR A 546 -20.46 7.07 -35.45
N PRO A 547 -20.01 7.35 -36.67
CA PRO A 547 -20.80 8.07 -37.63
C PRO A 547 -21.64 7.09 -38.43
N SER A 548 -22.94 7.00 -38.16
CA SER A 548 -23.87 6.37 -39.11
C SER A 548 -24.55 7.48 -39.92
N LEU A 549 -24.14 7.58 -41.18
CA LEU A 549 -24.90 8.21 -42.22
C LEU A 549 -26.16 7.38 -42.51
N THR A 550 -27.32 7.87 -42.10
CA THR A 550 -28.60 7.34 -42.59
C THR A 550 -29.13 8.29 -43.66
N VAL A 551 -29.16 7.74 -44.88
CA VAL A 551 -30.00 8.27 -45.96
C VAL A 551 -31.38 7.66 -45.77
N SER A 552 -32.39 8.54 -45.64
CA SER A 552 -33.80 8.17 -45.61
C SER A 552 -34.33 7.86 -47.01
N SER A 553 -35.01 6.70 -47.14
CA SER A 553 -36.06 6.53 -48.17
C SER A 553 -37.15 5.62 -47.59
N HIS A 554 -38.35 6.19 -47.57
CA HIS A 554 -39.62 5.51 -47.34
C HIS A 554 -39.85 4.41 -48.37
N VAL A 555 -40.48 3.28 -48.01
CA VAL A 555 -41.69 2.71 -48.59
C VAL A 555 -42.17 1.52 -47.76
N ASP A 556 -43.46 1.38 -47.68
CA ASP A 556 -44.34 0.53 -46.88
C ASP A 556 -44.38 -0.97 -47.21
N THR A 557 -44.98 -1.67 -46.29
CA THR A 557 -45.90 -2.83 -46.33
C THR A 557 -45.38 -4.29 -46.31
N SER A 558 -45.79 -4.91 -45.24
CA SER A 558 -46.54 -6.20 -45.08
C SER A 558 -45.89 -7.55 -45.27
N SER A 559 -46.05 -8.30 -44.20
CA SER A 559 -46.53 -9.70 -44.08
C SER A 559 -45.59 -10.90 -44.28
N SER A 560 -45.50 -11.64 -43.23
CA SER A 560 -45.77 -13.09 -43.03
C SER A 560 -44.72 -14.16 -43.40
N LEU A 561 -44.47 -14.96 -42.38
CA LEU A 561 -44.42 -16.44 -42.31
C LEU A 561 -43.25 -17.26 -42.88
N SER A 562 -42.61 -17.90 -41.92
CA SER A 562 -42.34 -19.36 -41.81
C SER A 562 -41.16 -20.04 -42.51
N SER A 563 -40.43 -20.73 -41.66
CA SER A 563 -39.94 -22.12 -41.71
C SER A 563 -38.69 -22.54 -42.48
N SER A 564 -37.78 -23.05 -41.68
CA SER A 564 -37.08 -24.36 -41.82
C SER A 564 -36.11 -24.65 -42.95
N GLY A 565 -34.96 -25.20 -42.55
CA GLY A 565 -34.35 -26.33 -43.29
C GLY A 565 -32.87 -26.22 -43.66
N SER A 566 -32.05 -26.77 -42.86
CA SER A 566 -30.91 -27.69 -43.02
C SER A 566 -30.10 -27.78 -44.32
N SER A 567 -28.83 -28.03 -44.07
CA SER A 567 -27.86 -28.92 -44.74
C SER A 567 -26.84 -28.35 -45.73
N SER A 568 -25.57 -28.56 -45.35
CA SER A 568 -24.37 -28.65 -46.20
C SER A 568 -24.44 -29.89 -47.13
N PRO A 569 -23.51 -30.20 -48.05
CA PRO A 569 -22.08 -29.94 -48.09
C PRO A 569 -21.39 -29.82 -49.49
N SER A 570 -20.08 -29.51 -49.44
CA SER A 570 -18.93 -30.05 -50.25
C SER A 570 -18.68 -29.72 -51.70
N ALA A 571 -17.37 -29.53 -51.91
CA ALA A 571 -16.50 -29.96 -53.03
C ALA A 571 -16.01 -28.97 -54.08
N LEU A 572 -14.70 -28.82 -54.10
CA LEU A 572 -13.80 -28.42 -55.20
C LEU A 572 -14.01 -29.31 -56.49
N PRO A 573 -13.49 -29.01 -57.71
CA PRO A 573 -12.13 -28.55 -58.02
C PRO A 573 -11.88 -27.76 -59.34
N SER A 574 -10.66 -27.19 -59.41
CA SER A 574 -9.68 -27.15 -60.53
C SER A 574 -9.93 -26.43 -61.86
N SER A 575 -8.88 -25.73 -62.23
CA SER A 575 -8.10 -25.66 -63.47
C SER A 575 -8.24 -24.49 -64.42
N SER A 576 -7.10 -23.88 -64.65
CA SER A 576 -6.33 -23.60 -65.87
C SER A 576 -6.50 -22.31 -66.62
N SER A 577 -5.31 -21.76 -66.87
CA SER A 577 -4.74 -21.08 -68.06
C SER A 577 -4.74 -19.55 -68.16
N SER A 578 -3.51 -19.10 -68.20
CA SER A 578 -2.95 -17.82 -68.67
C SER A 578 -3.17 -17.56 -70.18
N PRO A 579 -2.69 -16.47 -70.85
CA PRO A 579 -1.81 -15.37 -70.44
C PRO A 579 -2.19 -13.98 -71.06
N SER A 580 -1.60 -12.87 -70.60
CA SER A 580 -0.69 -12.00 -71.39
C SER A 580 -0.67 -10.53 -70.95
N THR A 581 0.56 -10.12 -70.86
CA THR A 581 1.22 -8.82 -71.15
C THR A 581 0.96 -7.57 -70.34
N SER A 582 2.03 -7.29 -69.60
CA SER A 582 2.89 -6.09 -69.53
C SER A 582 2.35 -4.77 -69.01
N THR A 583 2.88 -4.35 -67.89
CA THR A 583 3.82 -3.22 -67.81
C THR A 583 4.49 -3.18 -66.42
N SER A 584 5.79 -3.00 -66.48
CA SER A 584 6.78 -2.90 -65.41
C SER A 584 6.55 -1.73 -64.50
N THR A 585 6.44 -2.00 -63.18
CA THR A 585 7.00 -1.16 -62.11
C THR A 585 7.51 -2.07 -61.00
N LYS A 586 8.82 -2.11 -60.83
CA LYS A 586 9.50 -2.83 -59.75
C LYS A 586 9.05 -2.30 -58.39
N PRO A 587 8.63 -3.14 -57.48
CA PRO A 587 8.67 -2.78 -56.07
C PRO A 587 10.12 -2.91 -55.59
N HIS A 588 10.64 -1.84 -54.99
CA HIS A 588 11.86 -1.92 -54.19
C HIS A 588 11.68 -2.98 -53.13
N ILE A 589 12.42 -4.03 -53.24
CA ILE A 589 12.65 -4.99 -52.15
C ILE A 589 13.48 -4.22 -51.13
N VAL A 590 12.88 -3.89 -50.00
CA VAL A 590 13.61 -3.50 -48.79
C VAL A 590 14.26 -4.80 -48.33
N GLU A 591 15.54 -4.94 -48.55
CA GLU A 591 16.36 -5.99 -47.93
C GLU A 591 16.12 -5.92 -46.42
N ALA A 592 15.63 -7.02 -45.87
CA ALA A 592 15.51 -7.18 -44.43
C ALA A 592 16.93 -7.21 -43.86
N ARG A 593 17.37 -6.13 -43.23
CA ARG A 593 18.61 -6.12 -42.46
C ARG A 593 18.55 -7.24 -41.43
N GLU A 594 19.55 -8.10 -41.47
CA GLU A 594 19.79 -9.08 -40.41
C GLU A 594 20.01 -8.36 -39.10
N ALA A 595 19.55 -8.95 -37.98
CA ALA A 595 19.70 -8.38 -36.68
C ALA A 595 21.19 -8.34 -36.30
N GLU A 596 21.73 -7.15 -36.05
CA GLU A 596 23.10 -6.90 -35.69
C GLU A 596 23.32 -7.25 -34.20
N VAL A 597 24.41 -7.93 -33.87
CA VAL A 597 24.80 -8.16 -32.47
C VAL A 597 25.30 -6.85 -31.89
N ARG A 598 24.77 -6.49 -30.73
CA ARG A 598 25.26 -5.32 -29.99
C ARG A 598 25.09 -5.51 -28.49
N LEU A 599 26.08 -5.11 -27.75
CA LEU A 599 25.94 -4.79 -26.35
C LEU A 599 25.06 -3.55 -26.27
N LEU A 600 24.09 -3.58 -25.39
CA LEU A 600 23.03 -2.58 -25.38
C LEU A 600 23.59 -1.17 -25.21
N PRO A 601 23.23 -0.19 -26.08
CA PRO A 601 23.71 1.17 -25.95
C PRO A 601 23.16 1.83 -24.67
N PRO A 602 23.72 2.95 -24.22
CA PRO A 602 23.69 3.48 -22.88
C PRO A 602 22.35 4.12 -22.46
N LEU A 603 21.26 3.37 -22.49
CA LEU A 603 20.08 3.67 -21.64
C LEU A 603 20.36 3.34 -20.17
N LEU A 604 21.39 2.54 -19.92
CA LEU A 604 21.99 2.27 -18.61
C LEU A 604 23.46 2.65 -18.71
N LYS A 605 23.99 3.34 -17.73
CA LYS A 605 25.39 3.79 -17.71
C LYS A 605 26.42 2.66 -17.86
N ASP A 606 26.03 1.41 -17.58
CA ASP A 606 26.91 0.27 -17.47
C ASP A 606 26.31 -0.97 -18.13
N GLN A 607 26.88 -1.41 -19.21
CA GLN A 607 26.48 -2.59 -19.98
C GLN A 607 27.02 -3.88 -19.36
N ALA A 608 28.24 -3.80 -18.84
CA ALA A 608 28.89 -4.85 -18.09
C ALA A 608 29.44 -4.25 -16.78
N TRP A 609 29.18 -4.91 -15.67
CA TRP A 609 29.62 -4.46 -14.36
C TRP A 609 29.80 -5.63 -13.41
N GLY A 610 30.58 -5.42 -12.35
CA GLY A 610 30.84 -6.44 -11.35
C GLY A 610 30.66 -5.93 -9.93
N VAL A 611 30.30 -6.83 -9.03
CA VAL A 611 30.23 -6.60 -7.58
C VAL A 611 31.35 -7.41 -6.94
N HIS A 612 32.16 -6.75 -6.11
CA HIS A 612 33.28 -7.34 -5.44
C HIS A 612 33.03 -7.48 -3.94
N ALA A 613 33.28 -8.67 -3.38
CA ALA A 613 33.31 -8.96 -1.95
C ALA A 613 34.64 -9.63 -1.60
N GLN A 614 35.01 -9.70 -0.31
CA GLN A 614 36.37 -10.07 0.15
C GLN A 614 36.94 -11.37 -0.44
N GLU A 615 36.11 -12.36 -0.80
CA GLU A 615 36.56 -13.67 -1.25
C GLU A 615 36.03 -14.09 -2.64
N ALA A 616 35.15 -13.29 -3.24
CA ALA A 616 34.58 -13.60 -4.54
C ALA A 616 34.05 -12.34 -5.23
N PHE A 617 33.86 -12.38 -6.55
CA PHE A 617 33.18 -11.34 -7.30
C PHE A 617 32.14 -11.92 -8.24
N LEU A 618 31.18 -11.09 -8.65
CA LEU A 618 30.10 -11.44 -9.53
C LEU A 618 30.07 -10.46 -10.70
N LEU A 619 30.18 -10.97 -11.92
CA LEU A 619 30.13 -10.19 -13.15
C LEU A 619 28.76 -10.29 -13.82
N PHE A 620 28.27 -9.19 -14.39
CA PHE A 620 26.99 -9.09 -15.11
C PHE A 620 27.17 -8.47 -16.47
N CYS A 621 26.44 -8.96 -17.45
CA CYS A 621 26.44 -8.42 -18.80
C CYS A 621 25.08 -8.59 -19.47
N LEU A 622 24.73 -7.66 -20.36
CA LEU A 622 23.51 -7.63 -21.15
C LEU A 622 23.82 -7.44 -22.61
N ALA A 623 23.24 -8.26 -23.48
CA ALA A 623 23.36 -8.13 -24.92
C ALA A 623 22.00 -8.30 -25.60
N LEU A 624 21.84 -7.65 -26.74
CA LEU A 624 20.71 -7.81 -27.64
C LEU A 624 21.26 -8.26 -29.00
N GLY A 625 20.65 -9.24 -29.62
CA GLY A 625 21.09 -9.75 -30.92
C GLY A 625 20.13 -10.79 -31.46
N PRO A 626 20.51 -11.46 -32.56
CA PRO A 626 19.74 -12.54 -33.17
C PRO A 626 19.60 -13.73 -32.20
N SER A 627 18.79 -14.72 -32.59
CA SER A 627 18.45 -15.87 -31.73
C SER A 627 19.65 -16.72 -31.30
N ASP A 628 20.77 -16.63 -32.00
CA ASP A 628 22.02 -17.35 -31.76
C ASP A 628 23.06 -16.54 -30.94
N VAL A 629 22.75 -15.33 -30.50
CA VAL A 629 23.67 -14.52 -29.68
C VAL A 629 24.00 -15.20 -28.37
N HIS A 630 25.28 -15.24 -28.01
CA HIS A 630 25.84 -15.80 -26.78
C HIS A 630 26.76 -14.79 -26.09
N ILE A 631 26.85 -14.85 -24.76
CA ILE A 631 27.78 -14.05 -23.98
C ILE A 631 28.88 -14.96 -23.45
N HIS A 632 30.13 -14.52 -23.60
CA HIS A 632 31.25 -15.12 -22.92
C HIS A 632 32.15 -14.08 -22.28
N TRP A 633 32.95 -14.50 -21.32
CA TRP A 633 33.77 -13.66 -20.51
C TRP A 633 35.25 -13.84 -20.79
N LEU A 634 35.98 -12.74 -20.87
CA LEU A 634 37.44 -12.73 -21.01
C LEU A 634 38.10 -12.14 -19.79
N MET A 635 39.19 -12.72 -19.35
CA MET A 635 40.13 -12.15 -18.35
C MET A 635 41.50 -11.99 -19.01
N ASN A 636 42.01 -10.76 -19.08
CA ASN A 636 43.25 -10.44 -19.77
C ASN A 636 43.36 -10.94 -21.20
N GLY A 637 42.21 -10.98 -21.94
CA GLY A 637 42.13 -11.45 -23.31
C GLY A 637 41.95 -12.98 -23.48
N HIS A 638 41.96 -13.75 -22.40
CA HIS A 638 41.75 -15.21 -22.43
C HIS A 638 40.32 -15.54 -21.96
N ARG A 639 39.69 -16.49 -22.68
CA ARG A 639 38.34 -16.93 -22.32
C ARG A 639 38.35 -17.65 -20.97
N LEU A 640 37.36 -17.31 -20.13
CA LEU A 640 37.12 -17.98 -18.84
C LEU A 640 36.36 -19.28 -19.08
N ASP A 641 36.93 -20.42 -18.64
CA ASP A 641 36.35 -21.77 -18.79
C ASP A 641 35.38 -22.15 -17.66
N THR A 642 34.85 -21.15 -16.94
CA THR A 642 33.93 -21.36 -15.85
C THR A 642 32.47 -21.46 -16.30
N PRO A 643 31.60 -22.20 -15.58
CA PRO A 643 30.20 -22.31 -15.96
C PRO A 643 29.50 -20.95 -15.90
N ILE A 644 29.08 -20.47 -17.05
CA ILE A 644 28.39 -19.21 -17.26
C ILE A 644 26.87 -19.45 -17.10
N MET A 645 26.21 -18.62 -16.32
CA MET A 645 24.75 -18.62 -16.24
C MET A 645 24.21 -17.63 -17.27
N GLU A 646 23.51 -18.13 -18.28
CA GLU A 646 22.83 -17.32 -19.28
C GLU A 646 21.31 -17.38 -19.11
N TYR A 647 20.67 -16.21 -19.16
CA TYR A 647 19.23 -16.09 -19.24
C TYR A 647 18.84 -15.43 -20.57
N ARG A 648 17.96 -16.08 -21.33
CA ARG A 648 17.58 -15.66 -22.68
C ARG A 648 16.10 -15.35 -22.74
N ARG A 649 15.74 -14.20 -23.34
CA ARG A 649 14.35 -13.77 -23.50
C ARG A 649 14.10 -13.19 -24.88
N PRO A 650 13.13 -13.73 -25.66
CA PRO A 650 12.75 -13.15 -26.94
C PRO A 650 12.22 -11.72 -26.77
N VAL A 651 12.69 -10.81 -27.64
CA VAL A 651 12.26 -9.42 -27.68
C VAL A 651 11.83 -9.14 -29.12
N GLY A 652 10.53 -9.14 -29.37
CA GLY A 652 10.02 -9.05 -30.75
C GLY A 652 10.14 -10.35 -31.56
N GLN A 653 10.10 -10.25 -32.91
CA GLN A 653 10.04 -11.44 -33.76
C GLN A 653 11.42 -12.02 -34.15
N ARG A 654 12.52 -11.28 -33.98
CA ARG A 654 13.85 -11.67 -34.49
C ARG A 654 15.00 -11.41 -33.55
N GLU A 655 14.79 -10.79 -32.41
CA GLU A 655 15.85 -10.44 -31.47
C GLU A 655 15.63 -11.12 -30.12
N VAL A 656 16.73 -11.45 -29.45
CA VAL A 656 16.77 -12.05 -28.14
C VAL A 656 17.63 -11.16 -27.22
N LEU A 657 17.09 -10.83 -26.07
CA LEU A 657 17.83 -10.22 -24.96
C LEU A 657 18.50 -11.35 -24.18
N VAL A 658 19.82 -11.29 -24.06
CA VAL A 658 20.61 -12.25 -23.29
C VAL A 658 21.25 -11.52 -22.13
N SER A 659 21.10 -12.07 -20.93
CA SER A 659 21.86 -11.65 -19.78
C SER A 659 22.75 -12.78 -19.30
N SER A 660 23.96 -12.44 -18.93
CA SER A 660 24.93 -13.38 -18.40
C SER A 660 25.46 -12.93 -17.07
N TRP A 661 25.68 -13.87 -16.15
CA TRP A 661 26.45 -13.63 -14.95
C TRP A 661 27.40 -14.77 -14.66
N LEU A 662 28.53 -14.38 -14.09
CA LEU A 662 29.62 -15.27 -13.76
C LEU A 662 30.07 -14.99 -12.33
N ARG A 663 30.25 -16.06 -11.53
CA ARG A 663 30.84 -15.99 -10.20
C ARG A 663 32.25 -16.57 -10.26
N GLU A 664 33.20 -15.75 -9.86
CA GLU A 664 34.61 -16.12 -9.77
C GLU A 664 35.14 -16.02 -8.33
N GLY A 665 36.29 -16.68 -8.08
CA GLY A 665 37.05 -16.63 -6.84
C GLY A 665 37.63 -15.25 -6.53
N PRO A 666 38.69 -15.15 -5.68
CA PRO A 666 39.22 -13.84 -5.27
C PRO A 666 39.67 -13.03 -6.48
N LEU A 667 39.38 -11.73 -6.45
CA LEU A 667 39.72 -10.81 -7.52
C LEU A 667 41.21 -10.78 -7.72
N ILE A 668 41.68 -11.03 -8.95
CA ILE A 668 43.09 -10.87 -9.30
C ILE A 668 43.38 -9.38 -9.50
N LYS A 669 44.27 -8.83 -8.68
CA LYS A 669 44.70 -7.44 -8.79
C LYS A 669 45.23 -7.20 -10.22
N ASP A 670 44.75 -6.13 -10.86
CA ASP A 670 45.14 -5.68 -12.21
C ASP A 670 44.63 -6.54 -13.38
N ALA A 671 43.75 -7.52 -13.17
CA ALA A 671 43.06 -8.23 -14.24
C ALA A 671 41.96 -7.38 -14.90
N ARG A 672 41.95 -7.36 -16.23
CA ARG A 672 40.89 -6.72 -17.02
C ARG A 672 39.87 -7.76 -17.43
N TYR A 673 38.61 -7.50 -17.08
CA TYR A 673 37.51 -8.36 -17.43
C TYR A 673 36.70 -7.73 -18.57
N HIS A 674 36.36 -8.53 -19.58
CA HIS A 674 35.51 -8.10 -20.69
C HIS A 674 34.33 -9.05 -20.85
N CYS A 675 33.19 -8.47 -21.19
CA CYS A 675 32.03 -9.18 -21.69
C CYS A 675 32.04 -9.14 -23.22
N VAL A 676 31.88 -10.27 -23.85
CA VAL A 676 31.80 -10.39 -25.33
C VAL A 676 30.48 -11.05 -25.67
N ALA A 677 29.65 -10.34 -26.45
CA ALA A 677 28.45 -10.88 -27.09
C ALA A 677 28.78 -11.27 -28.53
N GLU A 678 28.53 -12.52 -28.93
CA GLU A 678 28.89 -13.09 -30.23
C GLU A 678 27.69 -13.80 -30.84
N ALA A 679 27.48 -13.63 -32.15
CA ALA A 679 26.52 -14.37 -32.95
C ALA A 679 27.04 -14.53 -34.40
N SER A 680 26.29 -15.26 -35.24
CA SER A 680 26.60 -15.45 -36.67
C SER A 680 26.70 -14.12 -37.44
N THR A 681 26.03 -13.05 -36.99
CA THR A 681 25.97 -11.72 -37.63
C THR A 681 27.08 -10.77 -37.18
N GLY A 682 27.86 -11.12 -36.17
CA GLY A 682 28.93 -10.25 -35.62
C GLY A 682 29.13 -10.39 -34.12
N ASN A 683 29.98 -9.54 -33.57
CA ASN A 683 30.27 -9.50 -32.15
C ASN A 683 30.36 -8.05 -31.62
N ASP A 684 30.17 -7.90 -30.33
CA ASP A 684 30.38 -6.65 -29.59
C ASP A 684 31.03 -6.94 -28.24
N MET A 685 31.84 -6.01 -27.71
CA MET A 685 32.64 -6.21 -26.50
C MET A 685 32.62 -4.98 -25.59
N SER A 686 32.48 -5.20 -24.30
CA SER A 686 32.52 -4.16 -23.27
C SER A 686 33.47 -4.53 -22.12
N GLU A 687 34.25 -3.59 -21.65
CA GLU A 687 35.04 -3.73 -20.42
C GLU A 687 34.11 -3.67 -19.20
N VAL A 688 34.42 -4.46 -18.17
CA VAL A 688 33.59 -4.57 -16.96
C VAL A 688 33.93 -3.44 -16.00
N ASP A 689 32.93 -2.64 -15.63
CA ASP A 689 33.03 -1.66 -14.55
C ASP A 689 32.85 -2.34 -13.18
N LEU A 690 33.92 -2.41 -12.39
CA LEU A 690 33.93 -3.05 -11.08
C LEU A 690 33.52 -2.05 -9.98
N ARG A 691 32.40 -2.31 -9.31
CA ARG A 691 31.91 -1.49 -8.22
C ARG A 691 32.23 -2.10 -6.87
N TYR A 692 32.84 -1.31 -6.01
CA TYR A 692 33.16 -1.68 -4.64
C TYR A 692 31.96 -1.41 -3.72
N TYR A 693 31.44 -2.45 -3.06
CA TYR A 693 30.55 -2.27 -1.91
C TYR A 693 31.39 -2.30 -0.63
N LEU A 694 31.59 -1.13 -0.02
CA LEU A 694 32.14 -1.03 1.33
C LEU A 694 31.10 -1.58 2.30
N THR A 695 31.38 -2.74 2.90
CA THR A 695 30.65 -3.23 4.07
C THR A 695 31.29 -2.64 5.30
N ASP A 696 30.45 -2.09 6.19
CA ASP A 696 30.85 -1.64 7.53
C ASP A 696 31.52 -2.79 8.28
N GLU A 697 32.72 -2.59 8.83
CA GLU A 697 33.66 -3.61 9.33
C GLU A 697 33.16 -4.39 10.58
N SER A 698 31.88 -4.29 10.99
CA SER A 698 31.42 -4.81 12.26
C SER A 698 30.57 -6.09 12.23
N ILE A 699 30.29 -6.68 11.04
CA ILE A 699 29.46 -7.90 10.95
C ILE A 699 30.11 -8.91 9.99
N PRO A 700 30.42 -10.15 10.43
CA PRO A 700 30.80 -11.22 9.52
C PRO A 700 29.59 -11.61 8.69
N SER A 701 29.40 -10.96 7.55
CA SER A 701 28.32 -11.29 6.63
C SER A 701 28.70 -12.47 5.77
N ARG A 702 27.98 -13.57 5.93
CA ARG A 702 28.07 -14.70 5.00
C ARG A 702 27.48 -14.30 3.63
N ASP A 703 28.29 -14.42 2.63
CA ASP A 703 28.24 -14.02 1.22
C ASP A 703 26.91 -14.01 0.46
N LEU A 704 25.87 -14.73 0.89
CA LEU A 704 24.66 -14.96 0.09
C LEU A 704 23.71 -13.75 -0.02
N SER A 705 23.69 -12.84 0.95
CA SER A 705 22.77 -11.69 0.95
C SER A 705 23.22 -10.60 -0.02
N GLN A 706 24.52 -10.40 -0.17
CA GLN A 706 25.09 -9.42 -1.11
C GLN A 706 24.90 -9.87 -2.57
N TRP A 707 25.10 -11.17 -2.85
CA TRP A 707 24.89 -11.76 -4.15
C TRP A 707 23.44 -11.71 -4.61
N ARG A 708 22.49 -11.90 -3.69
CA ARG A 708 21.07 -11.74 -3.99
C ARG A 708 20.68 -10.29 -4.30
N GLY A 709 21.21 -9.34 -3.56
CA GLY A 709 21.01 -7.91 -3.86
C GLY A 709 21.47 -7.56 -5.27
N ALA A 710 22.65 -8.02 -5.65
CA ALA A 710 23.21 -7.81 -6.97
C ALA A 710 22.39 -8.51 -8.07
N LEU A 711 21.95 -9.76 -7.87
CA LEU A 711 21.03 -10.47 -8.78
C LEU A 711 19.69 -9.76 -8.95
N THR A 712 19.13 -9.22 -7.85
CA THR A 712 17.87 -8.47 -7.91
C THR A 712 18.03 -7.18 -8.72
N VAL A 713 19.13 -6.45 -8.53
CA VAL A 713 19.43 -5.25 -9.34
C VAL A 713 19.59 -5.62 -10.81
N HIS A 714 20.28 -6.71 -11.11
CA HIS A 714 20.44 -7.18 -12.48
C HIS A 714 19.09 -7.56 -13.14
N GLU A 715 18.23 -8.28 -12.43
CA GLU A 715 16.88 -8.62 -12.90
C GLU A 715 16.00 -7.39 -13.14
N GLN A 716 16.13 -6.36 -12.29
CA GLN A 716 15.42 -5.08 -12.48
C GLN A 716 15.95 -4.32 -13.71
N LEU A 717 17.26 -4.33 -13.93
CA LEU A 717 17.88 -3.75 -15.13
C LEU A 717 17.37 -4.43 -16.40
N LEU A 718 17.34 -5.76 -16.41
CA LEU A 718 16.79 -6.58 -17.51
C LEU A 718 15.35 -6.18 -17.85
N LYS A 719 14.48 -6.11 -16.86
CA LYS A 719 13.06 -5.73 -17.03
C LYS A 719 12.90 -4.30 -17.54
N ARG A 720 13.74 -3.36 -17.09
CA ARG A 720 13.74 -1.97 -17.59
C ARG A 720 14.11 -1.91 -19.07
N TRP A 721 15.15 -2.63 -19.47
CA TRP A 721 15.60 -2.71 -20.84
C TRP A 721 14.55 -3.31 -21.76
N GLU A 722 13.97 -4.40 -21.35
CA GLU A 722 12.89 -5.05 -22.11
C GLU A 722 11.72 -4.11 -22.36
N LYS A 723 11.28 -3.38 -21.32
CA LYS A 723 10.19 -2.42 -21.43
C LYS A 723 10.53 -1.25 -22.36
N ALA A 724 11.76 -0.73 -22.25
CA ALA A 724 12.24 0.32 -23.15
C ALA A 724 12.33 -0.12 -24.60
N TRP A 725 12.77 -1.36 -24.83
CA TRP A 725 12.91 -1.91 -26.18
C TRP A 725 11.57 -2.22 -26.85
N VAL A 726 10.61 -2.77 -26.13
CA VAL A 726 9.24 -2.98 -26.65
C VAL A 726 8.61 -1.67 -27.06
N GLY A 727 8.78 -0.60 -26.28
CA GLY A 727 8.34 0.75 -26.63
C GLY A 727 8.99 1.28 -27.91
N LEU A 728 10.30 1.11 -28.08
CA LEU A 728 11.04 1.54 -29.27
C LEU A 728 10.71 0.71 -30.53
N SER A 729 10.52 -0.60 -30.38
CA SER A 729 10.17 -1.51 -31.48
C SER A 729 8.77 -1.23 -32.04
N VAL A 730 7.79 -0.95 -31.18
CA VAL A 730 6.43 -0.57 -31.58
C VAL A 730 6.45 0.78 -32.34
N PHE A 731 7.33 1.69 -31.96
CA PHE A 731 7.44 3.01 -32.63
C PHE A 731 8.12 2.92 -34.01
N MET A 732 9.06 1.98 -34.22
CA MET A 732 9.75 1.81 -35.50
C MET A 732 8.96 1.02 -36.53
N HIS A 733 7.95 0.25 -36.15
CA HIS A 733 7.11 -0.52 -37.07
C HIS A 733 5.74 0.10 -37.38
N ALA A 734 5.36 1.17 -36.70
CA ALA A 734 4.15 1.91 -37.03
C ALA A 734 4.46 2.92 -38.17
N THR A 735 4.13 2.57 -39.41
CA THR A 735 3.87 3.54 -40.46
C THR A 735 2.70 4.40 -39.99
N VAL A 736 2.99 5.62 -39.53
CA VAL A 736 2.03 6.58 -39.00
C VAL A 736 0.96 6.90 -40.06
N PRO A 737 -0.30 6.54 -39.83
CA PRO A 737 -1.36 6.94 -40.75
C PRO A 737 -1.53 8.47 -40.74
N ARG A 738 -1.82 9.08 -41.88
CA ARG A 738 -1.93 10.52 -42.04
C ARG A 738 -2.89 11.26 -41.10
N TRP A 739 -3.82 10.56 -40.45
CA TRP A 739 -4.76 11.15 -39.48
C TRP A 739 -4.13 11.33 -38.08
N PHE A 740 -3.04 10.61 -37.75
CA PHE A 740 -2.31 10.80 -36.51
C PHE A 740 -1.56 12.15 -36.44
N LEU A 741 -1.16 12.68 -37.58
CA LEU A 741 -0.57 14.03 -37.70
C LEU A 741 -1.56 15.16 -37.33
N CYS A 742 -2.87 14.94 -37.49
CA CYS A 742 -3.89 15.90 -37.10
C CYS A 742 -4.11 15.96 -35.58
N ILE A 743 -3.98 14.84 -34.87
CA ILE A 743 -4.14 14.77 -33.40
C ILE A 743 -2.93 15.44 -32.73
N VAL A 744 -1.73 15.13 -33.19
CA VAL A 744 -0.49 15.75 -32.67
C VAL A 744 -0.44 17.27 -32.92
N GLN A 745 -1.05 17.76 -34.00
CA GLN A 745 -1.10 19.19 -34.32
C GLN A 745 -2.13 19.97 -33.49
N VAL A 746 -3.15 19.30 -32.97
CA VAL A 746 -4.13 19.88 -32.04
C VAL A 746 -3.55 19.94 -30.62
N ASP A 747 -2.80 18.92 -30.17
CA ASP A 747 -2.15 18.95 -28.88
C ASP A 747 -1.01 19.97 -28.78
N LEU A 748 -0.24 20.17 -29.85
CA LEU A 748 0.85 21.17 -29.87
C LEU A 748 0.36 22.64 -29.83
N GLN A 749 -0.88 22.93 -30.23
CA GLN A 749 -1.44 24.27 -30.07
C GLN A 749 -1.93 24.55 -28.63
N HIS A 750 -2.19 23.52 -27.83
CA HIS A 750 -2.59 23.68 -26.44
C HIS A 750 -1.41 23.67 -25.43
N VAL A 751 -0.27 23.09 -25.79
CA VAL A 751 0.93 23.07 -24.94
C VAL A 751 1.65 24.42 -24.85
N HIS A 752 1.40 25.37 -25.78
CA HIS A 752 1.97 26.73 -25.70
C HIS A 752 1.21 27.72 -24.79
N ARG A 753 0.23 27.24 -24.01
CA ARG A 753 -0.52 28.09 -23.06
C ARG A 753 -0.50 27.57 -21.61
N PHE A 754 0.40 26.65 -21.29
CA PHE A 754 0.62 26.22 -19.89
C PHE A 754 2.09 26.35 -19.50
#